data_e6080277e802c4cc7dddcb794dbeb019
#
_entry.id   e6080277e802c4cc7dddcb794dbeb019
#
_cell.length_a   1.000
_cell.length_b   1.000
_cell.length_c   1.000
_cell.angle_alpha   90.00
_cell.angle_beta   90.00
_cell.angle_gamma   90.00
#
_symmetry.space_group_name_H-M   'P 1'
#
loop_
_entity.id
_entity.type
_entity.pdbx_description
1 polymer ?
#
loop_
_entity_poly.entity_id
_entity_poly.type
_entity_poly.pdbx_seq_one_letter_code
_entity_poly.pdbx_strand_id
1 'polypeptide(L)'
;MAAIQTIRKWGIALLVVIGLGLFAFIAEDFFRVFDTLFGEDKRHVGQVYNEKLAINDYQSLIDEYTEAIKFTRGESSLSDAEQNQLKDQVWQTFVNNELIKHEAEKLGLTVTDAELNNVISTGTNPMLMQTPFVNKQTGRFDAAQLKQFLEQYNQMLAKPDQVPQEYIEYYQRLYKFWGFIEKTLRSSLLNEKYQALVGRCILSNPISAKLAFEGVSSKSNAVVASIPYTSVPDNDVKVADEDINKLYAQYKEMFRWFNESRDIKYISVQVKASASDKKALENEMKGYAKELAEGDNIAATVNQSSSLVPYSNVPFSKNAFPNDIQNKIDSLSVGVVKGPYYNAYDNTQNILKLVAVSEVPDSVEYRAINCANTSLDAAKATADSVVKAINGGAKFEDVAKKYNQPASSVWLTANLYEGKSIDADYANFINTITTSAVNSIQKIELAQNVVVVQITKRQAMKKKYNLAVVKRTVDFSKDTYSKEYNKFSHFIASNSTFAKMEANAAKNGYTVQERKDQFCNEHYVANIPGTKDALRWLFEAKEGDLSQLYECGNNDNMLIIYVTGKHKVGYRPATDPEVKKALRQLALRDKKAEKIMSQLKGKNLQQALELPAASRDTLNGITFAMPAFVASTGGNEPVLAGGVSYGKLNKSYGPVKGNNGVYMFEVTSRTASGEKFNEKMYEQSVAESYLRNVGQFTNDLFSKAKVKDRRYLYF
;
A
#
# COMPACT_ATOMS: atom_id res chain seq x y z
N MET A 1 -53.22 -8.14 54.15
CA MET A 1 -52.22 -7.85 55.21
C MET A 1 -50.97 -8.77 55.16
N ALA A 2 -51.02 -9.94 54.52
CA ALA A 2 -49.84 -10.85 54.41
C ALA A 2 -48.71 -10.33 53.57
N ALA A 3 -48.99 -9.61 52.46
CA ALA A 3 -47.95 -9.09 51.54
C ALA A 3 -47.03 -8.02 52.13
N ILE A 4 -47.60 -7.18 53.07
CA ILE A 4 -46.85 -6.10 53.75
C ILE A 4 -45.86 -6.66 54.78
N GLN A 5 -46.23 -7.76 55.46
CA GLN A 5 -45.36 -8.42 56.46
C GLN A 5 -44.17 -9.15 55.75
N THR A 6 -44.37 -9.69 54.56
CA THR A 6 -43.31 -10.31 53.76
C THR A 6 -42.34 -9.28 53.28
N ILE A 7 -42.79 -8.13 52.77
CA ILE A 7 -41.91 -7.00 52.31
C ILE A 7 -41.08 -6.46 53.50
N ARG A 8 -41.65 -6.40 54.72
CA ARG A 8 -40.93 -5.93 55.90
C ARG A 8 -39.86 -6.93 56.40
N LYS A 9 -40.06 -8.23 56.19
CA LYS A 9 -39.06 -9.28 56.49
C LYS A 9 -37.88 -9.29 55.50
N TRP A 10 -38.13 -8.92 54.25
CA TRP A 10 -37.13 -8.87 53.19
C TRP A 10 -36.61 -7.46 52.96
N GLY A 11 -37.02 -6.46 53.71
CA GLY A 11 -36.65 -5.06 53.54
C GLY A 11 -35.14 -4.83 53.59
N ILE A 12 -34.45 -5.52 54.49
CA ILE A 12 -32.98 -5.44 54.58
C ILE A 12 -32.32 -6.09 53.36
N ALA A 13 -32.80 -7.24 52.90
CA ALA A 13 -32.30 -7.91 51.73
C ALA A 13 -32.55 -7.07 50.45
N LEU A 14 -33.71 -6.44 50.32
CA LEU A 14 -34.04 -5.53 49.23
C LEU A 14 -33.14 -4.29 49.26
N LEU A 15 -32.87 -3.74 50.46
CA LEU A 15 -31.96 -2.59 50.65
C LEU A 15 -30.52 -2.94 50.26
N VAL A 16 -30.05 -4.16 50.55
CA VAL A 16 -28.74 -4.68 50.17
C VAL A 16 -28.68 -4.88 48.65
N VAL A 17 -29.71 -5.43 48.01
CA VAL A 17 -29.74 -5.61 46.53
C VAL A 17 -29.79 -4.27 45.83
N ILE A 18 -30.57 -3.31 46.30
CA ILE A 18 -30.60 -1.95 45.73
C ILE A 18 -29.26 -1.25 45.99
N GLY A 19 -28.68 -1.41 47.18
CA GLY A 19 -27.36 -0.86 47.53
C GLY A 19 -26.24 -1.45 46.66
N LEU A 20 -26.26 -2.76 46.41
CA LEU A 20 -25.31 -3.42 45.49
C LEU A 20 -25.52 -2.97 44.03
N GLY A 21 -26.77 -2.78 43.59
CA GLY A 21 -27.08 -2.25 42.25
C GLY A 21 -26.61 -0.80 42.09
N LEU A 22 -26.83 0.05 43.10
CA LEU A 22 -26.34 1.43 43.10
C LEU A 22 -24.81 1.48 43.23
N PHE A 23 -24.21 0.59 44.02
CA PHE A 23 -22.76 0.46 44.11
C PHE A 23 -22.15 -0.03 42.80
N ALA A 24 -22.76 -0.98 42.10
CA ALA A 24 -22.30 -1.43 40.79
C ALA A 24 -22.39 -0.30 39.75
N PHE A 25 -23.43 0.50 39.77
CA PHE A 25 -23.60 1.66 38.88
C PHE A 25 -22.57 2.76 39.19
N ILE A 26 -22.34 3.06 40.47
CA ILE A 26 -21.34 4.03 40.92
C ILE A 26 -19.91 3.49 40.67
N ALA A 27 -19.71 2.18 40.82
CA ALA A 27 -18.44 1.55 40.52
C ALA A 27 -18.10 1.63 39.03
N GLU A 28 -19.07 1.46 38.15
CA GLU A 28 -18.86 1.62 36.71
C GLU A 28 -18.43 3.05 36.37
N ASP A 29 -19.09 4.06 36.94
CA ASP A 29 -18.68 5.47 36.76
C ASP A 29 -17.33 5.77 37.44
N PHE A 30 -17.06 5.18 38.61
CA PHE A 30 -15.80 5.30 39.32
C PHE A 30 -14.65 4.65 38.51
N PHE A 31 -14.87 3.46 37.93
CA PHE A 31 -13.88 2.83 37.04
C PHE A 31 -13.69 3.63 35.74
N ARG A 32 -14.73 4.24 35.20
CA ARG A 32 -14.62 5.20 34.08
C ARG A 32 -13.81 6.44 34.47
N VAL A 33 -14.04 7.02 35.65
CA VAL A 33 -13.28 8.17 36.16
C VAL A 33 -11.85 7.75 36.54
N PHE A 34 -11.66 6.54 37.08
CA PHE A 34 -10.34 6.00 37.41
C PHE A 34 -9.53 5.72 36.13
N ASP A 35 -10.15 5.14 35.09
CA ASP A 35 -9.54 5.00 33.76
C ASP A 35 -9.25 6.38 33.12
N THR A 36 -10.07 7.41 33.42
CA THR A 36 -9.82 8.78 32.95
C THR A 36 -8.66 9.46 33.70
N LEU A 37 -8.44 9.15 34.95
CA LEU A 37 -7.38 9.74 35.77
C LEU A 37 -6.03 9.01 35.66
N PHE A 38 -6.05 7.69 35.40
CA PHE A 38 -4.84 6.86 35.30
C PHE A 38 -4.58 6.33 33.90
N GLY A 39 -5.49 6.59 32.93
CA GLY A 39 -5.41 6.18 31.53
C GLY A 39 -4.89 7.26 30.57
N GLU A 40 -4.12 8.26 31.06
CA GLU A 40 -3.57 9.31 30.20
C GLU A 40 -2.80 8.74 28.98
N ASP A 41 -2.15 7.61 29.18
CA ASP A 41 -1.43 6.90 28.14
C ASP A 41 -2.36 6.26 27.08
N LYS A 42 -3.65 5.98 27.42
CA LYS A 42 -4.64 5.37 26.50
C LYS A 42 -5.36 6.38 25.59
N ARG A 43 -5.11 7.69 25.74
CA ARG A 43 -5.76 8.74 24.92
C ARG A 43 -4.93 9.19 23.71
N HIS A 44 -3.77 8.59 23.51
CA HIS A 44 -2.83 9.00 22.47
C HIS A 44 -2.47 7.81 21.59
N VAL A 45 -2.53 8.01 20.29
CA VAL A 45 -2.14 6.99 19.29
C VAL A 45 -0.63 6.78 19.23
N GLY A 46 0.13 7.73 19.75
CA GLY A 46 1.58 7.61 19.83
C GLY A 46 2.27 8.86 20.36
N GLN A 47 3.58 8.81 20.38
CA GLN A 47 4.43 9.87 20.91
C GLN A 47 5.75 9.95 20.13
N VAL A 48 6.21 11.17 19.84
CA VAL A 48 7.50 11.46 19.25
C VAL A 48 8.20 12.49 20.16
N TYR A 49 9.36 12.17 20.70
CA TYR A 49 9.97 12.93 21.81
C TYR A 49 8.97 13.09 22.97
N ASN A 50 8.57 14.33 23.26
CA ASN A 50 7.60 14.68 24.29
C ASN A 50 6.21 14.99 23.70
N GLU A 51 6.10 15.08 22.37
CA GLU A 51 4.84 15.38 21.69
C GLU A 51 3.98 14.14 21.59
N LYS A 52 2.79 14.21 22.18
CA LYS A 52 1.78 13.15 22.18
C LYS A 52 0.74 13.46 21.12
N LEU A 53 0.41 12.50 20.25
CA LEU A 53 -0.65 12.63 19.26
C LEU A 53 -1.96 12.08 19.84
N ALA A 54 -2.94 12.94 20.09
CA ALA A 54 -4.25 12.51 20.55
C ALA A 54 -5.02 11.73 19.46
N ILE A 55 -5.95 10.86 19.87
CA ILE A 55 -6.75 10.05 18.95
C ILE A 55 -7.53 10.93 17.97
N ASN A 56 -8.18 12.00 18.48
CA ASN A 56 -8.98 12.90 17.66
C ASN A 56 -8.12 13.67 16.64
N ASP A 57 -6.93 14.09 17.05
CA ASP A 57 -6.01 14.80 16.16
C ASP A 57 -5.52 13.89 15.03
N TYR A 58 -5.22 12.63 15.36
CA TYR A 58 -4.83 11.64 14.36
C TYR A 58 -5.98 11.31 13.40
N GLN A 59 -7.21 11.16 13.92
CA GLN A 59 -8.38 10.96 13.07
C GLN A 59 -8.62 12.15 12.15
N SER A 60 -8.49 13.38 12.66
CA SER A 60 -8.60 14.59 11.86
C SER A 60 -7.56 14.66 10.74
N LEU A 61 -6.33 14.23 11.02
CA LEU A 61 -5.29 14.12 9.98
C LEU A 61 -5.66 13.09 8.92
N ILE A 62 -6.15 11.90 9.33
CA ILE A 62 -6.60 10.87 8.37
C ILE A 62 -7.71 11.43 7.49
N ASP A 63 -8.67 12.14 8.07
CA ASP A 63 -9.80 12.71 7.35
C ASP A 63 -9.34 13.80 6.36
N GLU A 64 -8.42 14.69 6.76
CA GLU A 64 -7.80 15.69 5.88
C GLU A 64 -7.12 15.03 4.66
N TYR A 65 -6.31 14.01 4.88
CA TYR A 65 -5.62 13.28 3.81
C TYR A 65 -6.59 12.50 2.92
N THR A 66 -7.61 11.86 3.53
CA THR A 66 -8.66 11.12 2.81
C THR A 66 -9.40 12.04 1.84
N GLU A 67 -9.85 13.20 2.32
CA GLU A 67 -10.58 14.15 1.50
C GLU A 67 -9.69 14.77 0.40
N ALA A 68 -8.41 15.01 0.68
CA ALA A 68 -7.46 15.47 -0.32
C ALA A 68 -7.25 14.44 -1.44
N ILE A 69 -7.12 13.14 -1.11
CA ILE A 69 -6.97 12.07 -2.09
C ILE A 69 -8.25 11.91 -2.92
N LYS A 70 -9.42 11.85 -2.27
CA LYS A 70 -10.73 11.76 -2.96
C LYS A 70 -10.92 12.93 -3.92
N PHE A 71 -10.61 14.14 -3.47
CA PHE A 71 -10.71 15.33 -4.31
C PHE A 71 -9.78 15.26 -5.53
N THR A 72 -8.54 14.82 -5.34
CA THR A 72 -7.54 14.74 -6.43
C THR A 72 -7.88 13.64 -7.43
N ARG A 73 -8.38 12.49 -6.97
CA ARG A 73 -8.72 11.33 -7.82
C ARG A 73 -10.13 11.39 -8.41
N GLY A 74 -11.03 12.23 -7.87
CA GLY A 74 -12.44 12.24 -8.22
C GLY A 74 -13.20 11.00 -7.74
N GLU A 75 -12.73 10.36 -6.66
CA GLU A 75 -13.31 9.15 -6.08
C GLU A 75 -14.22 9.49 -4.89
N SER A 76 -15.26 8.68 -4.66
CA SER A 76 -16.17 8.84 -3.52
C SER A 76 -15.73 8.07 -2.28
N SER A 77 -14.97 6.98 -2.44
CA SER A 77 -14.52 6.12 -1.35
C SER A 77 -13.14 5.53 -1.64
N LEU A 78 -12.42 5.16 -0.57
CA LEU A 78 -11.18 4.38 -0.63
C LEU A 78 -11.46 2.96 -0.16
N SER A 79 -10.78 1.98 -0.74
CA SER A 79 -10.80 0.59 -0.27
C SER A 79 -10.15 0.46 1.11
N ASP A 80 -10.44 -0.62 1.85
CA ASP A 80 -9.84 -0.87 3.17
C ASP A 80 -8.31 -0.93 3.12
N ALA A 81 -7.74 -1.50 2.06
CA ALA A 81 -6.30 -1.56 1.87
C ALA A 81 -5.70 -0.15 1.69
N GLU A 82 -6.34 0.70 0.90
CA GLU A 82 -5.91 2.10 0.71
C GLU A 82 -6.07 2.92 1.99
N GLN A 83 -7.14 2.70 2.75
CA GLN A 83 -7.32 3.34 4.06
C GLN A 83 -6.23 2.95 5.05
N ASN A 84 -5.85 1.67 5.12
CA ASN A 84 -4.76 1.21 5.98
C ASN A 84 -3.42 1.80 5.54
N GLN A 85 -3.12 1.81 4.24
CA GLN A 85 -1.93 2.45 3.71
C GLN A 85 -1.90 3.95 4.01
N LEU A 86 -3.05 4.63 3.91
CA LEU A 86 -3.17 6.04 4.25
C LEU A 86 -2.91 6.30 5.73
N LYS A 87 -3.44 5.49 6.64
CA LYS A 87 -3.15 5.58 8.08
C LYS A 87 -1.65 5.47 8.35
N ASP A 88 -0.97 4.52 7.71
CA ASP A 88 0.47 4.39 7.84
C ASP A 88 1.22 5.61 7.31
N GLN A 89 0.81 6.12 6.16
CA GLN A 89 1.41 7.33 5.57
C GLN A 89 1.21 8.56 6.47
N VAL A 90 0.02 8.75 7.01
CA VAL A 90 -0.28 9.86 7.94
C VAL A 90 0.56 9.76 9.20
N TRP A 91 0.67 8.57 9.78
CA TRP A 91 1.55 8.35 10.94
C TRP A 91 3.02 8.64 10.62
N GLN A 92 3.52 8.11 9.52
CA GLN A 92 4.91 8.32 9.10
C GLN A 92 5.20 9.81 8.84
N THR A 93 4.26 10.51 8.22
CA THR A 93 4.36 11.95 7.97
C THR A 93 4.36 12.74 9.28
N PHE A 94 3.48 12.40 10.23
CA PHE A 94 3.47 13.00 11.55
C PHE A 94 4.82 12.82 12.25
N VAL A 95 5.31 11.56 12.30
CA VAL A 95 6.59 11.25 12.94
C VAL A 95 7.73 12.06 12.31
N ASN A 96 7.83 12.05 10.98
CA ASN A 96 8.89 12.79 10.27
C ASN A 96 8.80 14.30 10.51
N ASN A 97 7.59 14.87 10.48
CA ASN A 97 7.39 16.29 10.74
C ASN A 97 7.80 16.69 12.16
N GLU A 98 7.44 15.90 13.17
CA GLU A 98 7.83 16.18 14.55
C GLU A 98 9.33 15.99 14.80
N LEU A 99 9.97 14.99 14.15
CA LEU A 99 11.42 14.83 14.20
C LEU A 99 12.15 16.07 13.65
N ILE A 100 11.73 16.51 12.47
CA ILE A 100 12.36 17.67 11.80
C ILE A 100 12.03 18.97 12.55
N LYS A 101 10.78 19.16 12.96
CA LYS A 101 10.35 20.34 13.73
C LYS A 101 11.18 20.50 15.00
N HIS A 102 11.34 19.41 15.78
CA HIS A 102 12.12 19.42 17.01
C HIS A 102 13.59 19.84 16.78
N GLU A 103 14.23 19.35 15.72
CA GLU A 103 15.59 19.71 15.40
C GLU A 103 15.69 21.13 14.78
N ALA A 104 14.72 21.52 13.96
CA ALA A 104 14.63 22.83 13.36
C ALA A 104 14.45 23.92 14.43
N GLU A 105 13.59 23.70 15.41
CA GLU A 105 13.37 24.61 16.54
C GLU A 105 14.65 24.87 17.36
N LYS A 106 15.43 23.83 17.62
CA LYS A 106 16.75 23.97 18.29
C LYS A 106 17.72 24.86 17.52
N LEU A 107 17.59 24.91 16.20
CA LEU A 107 18.44 25.71 15.32
C LEU A 107 17.83 27.06 14.97
N GLY A 108 16.62 27.36 15.47
CA GLY A 108 15.88 28.58 15.11
C GLY A 108 15.39 28.61 13.66
N LEU A 109 15.30 27.45 13.01
CA LEU A 109 14.79 27.35 11.63
C LEU A 109 13.26 27.40 11.63
N THR A 110 12.70 28.29 10.82
CA THR A 110 11.27 28.44 10.62
C THR A 110 10.96 28.68 9.15
N VAL A 111 9.69 28.50 8.76
CA VAL A 111 9.16 28.92 7.46
C VAL A 111 8.24 30.10 7.69
N THR A 112 8.65 31.29 7.24
CA THR A 112 7.86 32.51 7.39
C THR A 112 6.73 32.55 6.35
N ASP A 113 5.68 33.36 6.62
CA ASP A 113 4.60 33.56 5.65
C ASP A 113 5.11 34.22 4.37
N ALA A 114 6.10 35.09 4.47
CA ALA A 114 6.73 35.71 3.29
C ALA A 114 7.41 34.66 2.39
N GLU A 115 8.11 33.69 2.97
CA GLU A 115 8.73 32.60 2.20
C GLU A 115 7.69 31.69 1.56
N LEU A 116 6.64 31.31 2.31
CA LEU A 116 5.55 30.49 1.78
C LEU A 116 4.86 31.20 0.61
N ASN A 117 4.50 32.48 0.79
CA ASN A 117 3.90 33.29 -0.25
C ASN A 117 4.79 33.46 -1.49
N ASN A 118 6.11 33.55 -1.30
CA ASN A 118 7.06 33.59 -2.40
C ASN A 118 7.04 32.29 -3.20
N VAL A 119 7.03 31.12 -2.53
CA VAL A 119 6.96 29.81 -3.21
C VAL A 119 5.63 29.65 -3.96
N ILE A 120 4.51 30.07 -3.35
CA ILE A 120 3.18 30.04 -3.99
C ILE A 120 3.15 30.96 -5.20
N SER A 121 3.66 32.19 -5.07
CA SER A 121 3.65 33.16 -6.18
C SER A 121 4.56 32.76 -7.34
N THR A 122 5.70 32.13 -7.04
CA THR A 122 6.63 31.60 -8.06
C THR A 122 6.03 30.38 -8.79
N GLY A 123 5.20 29.57 -8.10
CA GLY A 123 4.43 28.48 -8.67
C GLY A 123 5.25 27.31 -9.20
N THR A 124 6.53 27.17 -8.79
CA THR A 124 7.46 26.14 -9.31
C THR A 124 7.51 24.86 -8.48
N ASN A 125 6.93 24.88 -7.27
CA ASN A 125 6.95 23.72 -6.40
C ASN A 125 6.08 22.57 -6.99
N PRO A 126 6.58 21.33 -7.08
CA PRO A 126 5.86 20.19 -7.66
C PRO A 126 4.49 19.92 -7.02
N MET A 127 4.33 20.21 -5.73
CA MET A 127 3.07 20.02 -5.00
C MET A 127 1.97 20.94 -5.54
N LEU A 128 2.31 22.17 -5.93
CA LEU A 128 1.37 23.14 -6.50
C LEU A 128 0.86 22.67 -7.88
N MET A 129 1.68 21.91 -8.62
CA MET A 129 1.31 21.34 -9.93
C MET A 129 0.23 20.25 -9.84
N GLN A 130 -0.07 19.75 -8.65
CA GLN A 130 -1.11 18.74 -8.42
C GLN A 130 -2.44 19.36 -7.99
N THR A 131 -2.53 20.70 -7.98
CA THR A 131 -3.73 21.41 -7.59
C THR A 131 -4.59 21.78 -8.81
N PRO A 132 -5.91 22.04 -8.63
CA PRO A 132 -6.78 22.52 -9.71
C PRO A 132 -6.42 23.91 -10.24
N PHE A 133 -5.49 24.61 -9.61
CA PHE A 133 -5.03 25.95 -10.01
C PHE A 133 -3.90 25.91 -11.05
N VAL A 134 -3.76 24.80 -11.77
CA VAL A 134 -2.81 24.67 -12.87
C VAL A 134 -3.46 25.16 -14.16
N ASN A 135 -2.85 26.13 -14.82
CA ASN A 135 -3.28 26.61 -16.12
C ASN A 135 -3.08 25.51 -17.17
N LYS A 136 -4.17 25.06 -17.78
CA LYS A 136 -4.16 23.95 -18.76
C LYS A 136 -3.36 24.25 -20.04
N GLN A 137 -3.16 25.53 -20.37
CA GLN A 137 -2.39 25.93 -21.55
C GLN A 137 -0.88 25.94 -21.30
N THR A 138 -0.47 26.39 -20.11
CA THR A 138 0.95 26.52 -19.76
C THR A 138 1.49 25.34 -18.97
N GLY A 139 0.62 24.50 -18.39
CA GLY A 139 0.98 23.42 -17.48
C GLY A 139 1.62 23.87 -16.17
N ARG A 140 1.47 25.17 -15.81
CA ARG A 140 2.06 25.77 -14.61
C ARG A 140 0.98 26.20 -13.62
N PHE A 141 1.33 26.21 -12.36
CA PHE A 141 0.49 26.75 -11.31
C PHE A 141 0.25 28.25 -11.55
N ASP A 142 -0.99 28.69 -11.35
CA ASP A 142 -1.43 30.07 -11.56
C ASP A 142 -1.90 30.68 -10.23
N ALA A 143 -1.03 31.46 -9.60
CA ALA A 143 -1.33 32.14 -8.35
C ALA A 143 -2.47 33.16 -8.46
N ALA A 144 -2.73 33.70 -9.67
CA ALA A 144 -3.85 34.59 -9.88
C ALA A 144 -5.19 33.84 -9.85
N GLN A 145 -5.27 32.63 -10.41
CA GLN A 145 -6.45 31.77 -10.29
C GLN A 145 -6.74 31.41 -8.83
N LEU A 146 -5.71 31.07 -8.05
CA LEU A 146 -5.88 30.82 -6.62
C LEU A 146 -6.43 32.04 -5.90
N LYS A 147 -5.86 33.24 -6.14
CA LYS A 147 -6.32 34.47 -5.52
C LYS A 147 -7.77 34.75 -5.86
N GLN A 148 -8.14 34.64 -7.13
CA GLN A 148 -9.53 34.82 -7.60
C GLN A 148 -10.46 33.81 -6.90
N PHE A 149 -10.06 32.56 -6.77
CA PHE A 149 -10.85 31.56 -6.05
C PHE A 149 -11.08 31.96 -4.59
N LEU A 150 -10.03 32.39 -3.86
CA LEU A 150 -10.14 32.79 -2.45
C LEU A 150 -11.05 34.01 -2.28
N GLU A 151 -10.99 34.99 -3.21
CA GLU A 151 -11.88 36.13 -3.22
C GLU A 151 -13.34 35.74 -3.47
N GLN A 152 -13.58 34.83 -4.43
CA GLN A 152 -14.92 34.29 -4.72
C GLN A 152 -15.48 33.50 -3.54
N TYR A 153 -14.66 32.67 -2.90
CA TYR A 153 -15.07 31.93 -1.72
C TYR A 153 -15.52 32.85 -0.58
N ASN A 154 -14.74 33.88 -0.29
CA ASN A 154 -15.09 34.86 0.75
C ASN A 154 -16.40 35.62 0.40
N GLN A 155 -16.61 35.99 -0.87
CA GLN A 155 -17.85 36.64 -1.33
C GLN A 155 -19.06 35.70 -1.18
N MET A 156 -18.88 34.42 -1.50
CA MET A 156 -19.93 33.42 -1.38
C MET A 156 -20.34 33.21 0.09
N LEU A 157 -19.35 33.13 1.01
CA LEU A 157 -19.63 33.02 2.44
C LEU A 157 -20.37 34.26 3.00
N ALA A 158 -20.15 35.44 2.42
CA ALA A 158 -20.84 36.65 2.84
C ALA A 158 -22.34 36.70 2.39
N LYS A 159 -22.72 35.90 1.37
CA LYS A 159 -24.08 35.87 0.82
C LYS A 159 -24.48 34.43 0.40
N PRO A 160 -24.59 33.50 1.33
CA PRO A 160 -24.82 32.08 1.02
C PRO A 160 -26.19 31.85 0.36
N ASP A 161 -27.21 32.64 0.70
CA ASP A 161 -28.57 32.47 0.18
C ASP A 161 -28.71 32.79 -1.32
N GLN A 162 -27.67 33.37 -1.93
CA GLN A 162 -27.66 33.73 -3.36
C GLN A 162 -26.94 32.70 -4.24
N VAL A 163 -26.42 31.63 -3.66
CA VAL A 163 -25.60 30.61 -4.35
C VAL A 163 -26.23 29.23 -4.16
N PRO A 164 -26.35 28.40 -5.22
CA PRO A 164 -26.82 27.01 -5.09
C PRO A 164 -25.96 26.22 -4.11
N GLN A 165 -26.59 25.40 -3.29
CA GLN A 165 -25.93 24.60 -2.22
C GLN A 165 -24.78 23.74 -2.75
N GLU A 166 -24.95 23.13 -3.92
CA GLU A 166 -23.94 22.29 -4.57
C GLU A 166 -22.64 23.06 -4.87
N TYR A 167 -22.75 24.33 -5.26
CA TYR A 167 -21.59 25.20 -5.47
C TYR A 167 -20.89 25.53 -4.15
N ILE A 168 -21.66 25.79 -3.09
CA ILE A 168 -21.12 26.06 -1.76
C ILE A 168 -20.29 24.86 -1.29
N GLU A 169 -20.83 23.65 -1.41
CA GLU A 169 -20.15 22.42 -1.02
C GLU A 169 -18.86 22.19 -1.82
N TYR A 170 -18.89 22.38 -3.13
CA TYR A 170 -17.70 22.25 -3.97
C TYR A 170 -16.61 23.26 -3.56
N TYR A 171 -16.96 24.54 -3.38
CA TYR A 171 -16.00 25.57 -2.98
C TYR A 171 -15.45 25.35 -1.58
N GLN A 172 -16.26 24.86 -0.64
CA GLN A 172 -15.80 24.47 0.69
C GLN A 172 -14.81 23.30 0.64
N ARG A 173 -15.06 22.31 -0.18
CA ARG A 173 -14.13 21.19 -0.39
C ARG A 173 -12.81 21.67 -1.00
N LEU A 174 -12.88 22.53 -2.00
CA LEU A 174 -11.70 23.11 -2.64
C LEU A 174 -10.89 23.99 -1.67
N TYR A 175 -11.56 24.75 -0.80
CA TYR A 175 -10.92 25.57 0.23
C TYR A 175 -10.20 24.71 1.29
N LYS A 176 -10.85 23.64 1.75
CA LYS A 176 -10.23 22.65 2.67
C LYS A 176 -9.02 21.99 2.02
N PHE A 177 -9.16 21.60 0.75
CA PHE A 177 -8.04 21.03 -0.01
C PHE A 177 -6.87 22.02 -0.11
N TRP A 178 -7.13 23.29 -0.39
CA TRP A 178 -6.09 24.31 -0.42
C TRP A 178 -5.41 24.47 0.95
N GLY A 179 -6.15 24.54 2.03
CA GLY A 179 -5.59 24.59 3.39
C GLY A 179 -4.68 23.40 3.71
N PHE A 180 -5.08 22.20 3.26
CA PHE A 180 -4.23 21.00 3.35
C PHE A 180 -2.93 21.15 2.54
N ILE A 181 -3.00 21.65 1.31
CA ILE A 181 -1.81 21.90 0.47
C ILE A 181 -0.87 22.93 1.12
N GLU A 182 -1.41 24.04 1.62
CA GLU A 182 -0.61 25.08 2.28
C GLU A 182 0.11 24.56 3.52
N LYS A 183 -0.59 23.83 4.39
CA LYS A 183 -0.04 23.19 5.59
C LYS A 183 1.08 22.20 5.22
N THR A 184 0.83 21.37 4.22
CA THR A 184 1.79 20.36 3.76
C THR A 184 3.01 21.00 3.10
N LEU A 185 2.80 22.06 2.30
CA LEU A 185 3.87 22.82 1.67
C LEU A 185 4.79 23.48 2.73
N ARG A 186 4.22 24.07 3.78
CA ARG A 186 4.99 24.65 4.89
C ARG A 186 5.87 23.61 5.58
N SER A 187 5.32 22.42 5.84
CA SER A 187 6.08 21.31 6.44
C SER A 187 7.18 20.81 5.50
N SER A 188 6.90 20.69 4.20
CA SER A 188 7.88 20.31 3.19
C SER A 188 9.02 21.30 3.09
N LEU A 189 8.73 22.59 3.09
CA LEU A 189 9.74 23.66 3.05
C LEU A 189 10.65 23.64 4.29
N LEU A 190 10.09 23.38 5.49
CA LEU A 190 10.89 23.25 6.70
C LEU A 190 11.83 22.04 6.60
N ASN A 191 11.32 20.93 6.11
CA ASN A 191 12.09 19.71 5.88
C ASN A 191 13.22 19.94 4.86
N GLU A 192 12.91 20.57 3.73
CA GLU A 192 13.90 20.92 2.70
C GLU A 192 15.00 21.84 3.26
N LYS A 193 14.64 22.87 4.06
CA LYS A 193 15.61 23.75 4.73
C LYS A 193 16.53 22.97 5.66
N TYR A 194 15.96 22.10 6.50
CA TYR A 194 16.74 21.29 7.42
C TYR A 194 17.67 20.33 6.69
N GLN A 195 17.16 19.62 5.67
CA GLN A 195 17.95 18.72 4.83
C GLN A 195 19.07 19.46 4.08
N ALA A 196 18.75 20.63 3.54
CA ALA A 196 19.75 21.48 2.87
C ALA A 196 20.84 21.94 3.83
N LEU A 197 20.48 22.28 5.07
CA LEU A 197 21.46 22.63 6.10
C LEU A 197 22.37 21.45 6.43
N VAL A 198 21.79 20.28 6.73
CA VAL A 198 22.56 19.05 7.00
C VAL A 198 23.44 18.69 5.80
N GLY A 199 22.90 18.76 4.58
CA GLY A 199 23.66 18.49 3.37
C GLY A 199 24.85 19.46 3.16
N ARG A 200 24.68 20.73 3.51
CA ARG A 200 25.75 21.74 3.42
C ARG A 200 26.81 21.61 4.53
N CYS A 201 26.52 20.91 5.62
CA CYS A 201 27.52 20.56 6.63
C CYS A 201 28.43 19.41 6.17
N ILE A 202 28.02 18.66 5.15
CA ILE A 202 28.81 17.56 4.59
C ILE A 202 29.68 18.12 3.46
N LEU A 203 30.89 18.50 3.81
CA LEU A 203 31.82 19.09 2.88
C LEU A 203 32.79 18.04 2.35
N SER A 204 33.03 18.05 1.05
CA SER A 204 34.22 17.45 0.46
C SER A 204 35.42 18.40 0.67
N ASN A 205 36.60 17.85 0.54
CA ASN A 205 37.85 18.62 0.61
C ASN A 205 38.85 18.05 -0.43
N PRO A 206 39.93 18.79 -0.74
CA PRO A 206 40.92 18.35 -1.72
C PRO A 206 41.52 16.96 -1.43
N ILE A 207 41.63 16.59 -0.15
CA ILE A 207 42.16 15.28 0.25
C ILE A 207 41.17 14.16 -0.12
N SER A 208 39.88 14.36 0.24
CA SER A 208 38.84 13.37 -0.13
C SER A 208 38.66 13.27 -1.64
N ALA A 209 38.73 14.37 -2.36
CA ALA A 209 38.71 14.39 -3.84
C ALA A 209 39.89 13.61 -4.42
N LYS A 210 41.09 13.84 -3.89
CA LYS A 210 42.28 13.11 -4.33
C LYS A 210 42.18 11.62 -4.03
N LEU A 211 41.72 11.21 -2.85
CA LEU A 211 41.51 9.80 -2.50
C LEU A 211 40.45 9.14 -3.40
N ALA A 212 39.37 9.86 -3.73
CA ALA A 212 38.35 9.35 -4.65
C ALA A 212 38.92 9.14 -6.06
N PHE A 213 39.72 10.10 -6.56
CA PHE A 213 40.44 9.94 -7.82
C PHE A 213 41.41 8.76 -7.79
N GLU A 214 42.28 8.67 -6.75
CA GLU A 214 43.23 7.58 -6.61
C GLU A 214 42.52 6.22 -6.56
N GLY A 215 41.35 6.17 -5.94
CA GLY A 215 40.51 4.96 -5.86
C GLY A 215 40.04 4.39 -7.21
N VAL A 216 40.01 5.19 -8.29
CA VAL A 216 39.60 4.79 -9.64
C VAL A 216 40.69 4.98 -10.69
N SER A 217 41.75 5.72 -10.37
CA SER A 217 42.79 6.16 -11.34
C SER A 217 43.74 5.07 -11.77
N SER A 218 43.78 3.94 -11.10
CA SER A 218 44.60 2.80 -11.48
C SER A 218 43.82 1.47 -11.43
N LYS A 219 44.08 0.62 -12.42
CA LYS A 219 43.55 -0.73 -12.51
C LYS A 219 44.65 -1.72 -12.26
N SER A 220 44.45 -2.65 -11.36
CA SER A 220 45.42 -3.70 -11.02
C SER A 220 44.91 -5.07 -11.38
N ASN A 221 45.81 -5.94 -11.85
CA ASN A 221 45.51 -7.36 -12.02
C ASN A 221 46.25 -8.14 -10.93
N ALA A 222 45.62 -9.22 -10.47
CA ALA A 222 46.23 -10.05 -9.44
C ALA A 222 45.88 -11.52 -9.63
N VAL A 223 46.79 -12.38 -9.19
CA VAL A 223 46.51 -13.80 -8.96
C VAL A 223 46.19 -13.99 -7.49
N VAL A 224 45.17 -14.80 -7.20
CA VAL A 224 44.68 -15.04 -5.86
C VAL A 224 44.58 -16.54 -5.62
N ALA A 225 45.07 -16.98 -4.47
CA ALA A 225 44.74 -18.30 -3.90
C ALA A 225 43.57 -18.08 -2.93
N SER A 226 42.45 -18.69 -3.25
CA SER A 226 41.19 -18.55 -2.53
C SER A 226 40.86 -19.83 -1.78
N ILE A 227 40.63 -19.76 -0.49
CA ILE A 227 40.15 -20.89 0.32
C ILE A 227 38.82 -20.53 0.91
N PRO A 228 37.71 -21.13 0.40
CA PRO A 228 36.35 -20.80 0.87
C PRO A 228 36.11 -21.34 2.28
N TYR A 229 35.25 -20.67 3.06
CA TYR A 229 34.86 -21.15 4.38
C TYR A 229 34.15 -22.52 4.36
N THR A 230 33.52 -22.87 3.23
CA THR A 230 32.89 -24.18 3.03
C THR A 230 33.86 -25.33 3.01
N SER A 231 35.17 -25.09 2.81
CA SER A 231 36.22 -26.11 2.89
C SER A 231 36.48 -26.62 4.32
N VAL A 232 36.00 -25.89 5.33
CA VAL A 232 36.10 -26.29 6.74
C VAL A 232 34.70 -26.70 7.23
N PRO A 233 34.48 -28.00 7.57
CA PRO A 233 33.23 -28.45 8.15
C PRO A 233 32.89 -27.71 9.46
N ASP A 234 31.60 -27.50 9.74
CA ASP A 234 31.14 -26.80 10.95
C ASP A 234 31.59 -27.52 12.23
N ASN A 235 31.65 -28.85 12.18
CA ASN A 235 32.06 -29.69 13.32
C ASN A 235 33.56 -29.58 13.65
N ASP A 236 34.36 -29.04 12.75
CA ASP A 236 35.80 -28.88 12.90
C ASP A 236 36.19 -27.61 13.68
N VAL A 237 35.21 -26.80 14.02
CA VAL A 237 35.39 -25.55 14.77
C VAL A 237 34.40 -25.49 15.92
N LYS A 238 34.84 -24.98 17.05
CA LYS A 238 33.99 -24.79 18.23
C LYS A 238 33.69 -23.32 18.42
N VAL A 239 32.41 -23.00 18.54
CA VAL A 239 31.93 -21.65 18.89
C VAL A 239 31.52 -21.67 20.35
N ALA A 240 32.19 -20.87 21.16
CA ALA A 240 31.88 -20.68 22.58
C ALA A 240 30.87 -19.53 22.77
N ASP A 241 30.23 -19.49 23.93
CA ASP A 241 29.30 -18.38 24.26
C ASP A 241 30.05 -17.03 24.39
N GLU A 242 31.35 -17.04 24.72
CA GLU A 242 32.23 -15.86 24.73
C GLU A 242 32.37 -15.26 23.32
N ASP A 243 32.48 -16.09 22.27
CA ASP A 243 32.56 -15.63 20.90
C ASP A 243 31.25 -14.92 20.50
N ILE A 244 30.10 -15.49 20.90
CA ILE A 244 28.76 -14.90 20.65
C ILE A 244 28.64 -13.57 21.39
N ASN A 245 29.01 -13.49 22.66
CA ASN A 245 28.92 -12.26 23.45
C ASN A 245 29.82 -11.15 22.89
N LYS A 246 31.02 -11.50 22.42
CA LYS A 246 31.91 -10.53 21.75
C LYS A 246 31.30 -9.98 20.46
N LEU A 247 30.74 -10.84 19.62
CA LEU A 247 30.08 -10.44 18.39
C LEU A 247 28.81 -9.64 18.69
N TYR A 248 28.06 -10.03 19.73
CA TYR A 248 26.89 -9.24 20.16
C TYR A 248 27.27 -7.82 20.54
N ALA A 249 28.33 -7.64 21.31
CA ALA A 249 28.80 -6.29 21.68
C ALA A 249 29.18 -5.45 20.45
N GLN A 250 29.75 -6.09 19.42
CA GLN A 250 30.14 -5.43 18.17
C GLN A 250 28.93 -5.10 17.28
N TYR A 251 27.94 -6.00 17.20
CA TYR A 251 26.81 -5.90 16.26
C TYR A 251 25.48 -5.59 16.95
N LYS A 252 25.49 -5.14 18.19
CA LYS A 252 24.30 -4.91 19.01
C LYS A 252 23.23 -4.05 18.33
N GLU A 253 23.65 -3.03 17.55
CA GLU A 253 22.73 -2.14 16.86
C GLU A 253 21.91 -2.87 15.77
N MET A 254 22.39 -3.96 15.20
CA MET A 254 21.63 -4.79 14.25
C MET A 254 20.43 -5.50 14.89
N PHE A 255 20.45 -5.64 16.23
CA PHE A 255 19.40 -6.32 17.00
C PHE A 255 18.54 -5.33 17.79
N ARG A 256 18.50 -4.08 17.36
CA ARG A 256 17.65 -3.04 17.91
C ARG A 256 16.30 -3.03 17.21
N TRP A 257 15.23 -3.12 18.02
CA TRP A 257 13.85 -3.11 17.56
C TRP A 257 13.16 -1.81 18.01
N PHE A 258 12.45 -1.17 17.10
CA PHE A 258 11.79 0.10 17.35
C PHE A 258 10.31 -0.05 17.68
N ASN A 259 9.73 -1.22 17.41
CA ASN A 259 8.34 -1.55 17.71
C ASN A 259 8.27 -2.74 18.67
N GLU A 260 7.23 -2.78 19.49
CA GLU A 260 6.91 -3.98 20.27
C GLU A 260 6.49 -5.11 19.32
N SER A 261 6.85 -6.34 19.66
CA SER A 261 6.39 -7.52 18.94
C SER A 261 5.95 -8.64 19.88
N ARG A 262 5.23 -9.59 19.33
CA ARG A 262 4.77 -10.81 19.99
C ARG A 262 5.14 -12.01 19.14
N ASP A 263 5.63 -13.07 19.79
CA ASP A 263 5.68 -14.40 19.19
C ASP A 263 4.39 -15.11 19.48
N ILE A 264 3.80 -15.74 18.49
CA ILE A 264 2.52 -16.42 18.62
C ILE A 264 2.53 -17.79 17.95
N LYS A 265 1.75 -18.70 18.52
CA LYS A 265 1.20 -19.86 17.81
C LYS A 265 -0.28 -19.64 17.64
N TYR A 266 -0.84 -20.07 16.52
CA TYR A 266 -2.25 -19.87 16.24
C TYR A 266 -2.84 -21.00 15.40
N ILE A 267 -4.14 -21.15 15.48
CA ILE A 267 -4.93 -22.00 14.58
C ILE A 267 -5.94 -21.08 13.88
N SER A 268 -5.90 -21.07 12.55
CA SER A 268 -6.89 -20.40 11.73
C SER A 268 -7.67 -21.40 10.89
N VAL A 269 -8.97 -21.21 10.78
CA VAL A 269 -9.88 -22.04 10.00
C VAL A 269 -10.61 -21.15 9.01
N GLN A 270 -10.26 -21.30 7.74
CA GLN A 270 -10.99 -20.63 6.68
C GLN A 270 -12.18 -21.48 6.26
N VAL A 271 -13.38 -20.93 6.36
CA VAL A 271 -14.61 -21.57 5.93
C VAL A 271 -14.69 -21.52 4.40
N LYS A 272 -14.91 -22.66 3.79
CA LYS A 272 -15.03 -22.80 2.34
C LYS A 272 -16.40 -23.37 1.99
N ALA A 273 -16.88 -23.03 0.78
CA ALA A 273 -18.11 -23.58 0.26
C ALA A 273 -18.10 -25.12 0.28
N SER A 274 -19.11 -25.71 0.90
CA SER A 274 -19.32 -27.15 0.94
C SER A 274 -19.76 -27.71 -0.42
N ALA A 275 -19.77 -29.02 -0.57
CA ALA A 275 -20.30 -29.67 -1.77
C ALA A 275 -21.79 -29.33 -2.00
N SER A 276 -22.59 -29.18 -0.92
CA SER A 276 -23.97 -28.76 -1.00
C SER A 276 -24.13 -27.32 -1.47
N ASP A 277 -23.28 -26.40 -1.00
CA ASP A 277 -23.30 -24.99 -1.43
C ASP A 277 -22.98 -24.87 -2.92
N LYS A 278 -21.94 -25.58 -3.36
CA LYS A 278 -21.54 -25.62 -4.77
C LYS A 278 -22.64 -26.14 -5.66
N LYS A 279 -23.33 -27.21 -5.23
CA LYS A 279 -24.45 -27.80 -5.96
C LYS A 279 -25.67 -26.89 -5.97
N ALA A 280 -25.97 -26.21 -4.88
CA ALA A 280 -27.04 -25.24 -4.79
C ALA A 280 -26.82 -24.08 -5.77
N LEU A 281 -25.62 -23.49 -5.76
CA LEU A 281 -25.24 -22.43 -6.70
C LEU A 281 -25.31 -22.94 -8.16
N GLU A 282 -24.80 -24.15 -8.44
CA GLU A 282 -24.87 -24.73 -9.80
C GLU A 282 -26.31 -24.86 -10.31
N ASN A 283 -27.25 -25.29 -9.44
CA ASN A 283 -28.67 -25.39 -9.79
C ASN A 283 -29.27 -23.99 -10.03
N GLU A 284 -28.97 -23.00 -9.20
CA GLU A 284 -29.39 -21.61 -9.41
C GLU A 284 -28.87 -21.08 -10.75
N MET A 285 -27.60 -21.31 -11.04
CA MET A 285 -26.94 -20.89 -12.28
C MET A 285 -27.57 -21.60 -13.52
N LYS A 286 -27.99 -22.86 -13.41
CA LYS A 286 -28.76 -23.55 -14.49
C LYS A 286 -30.08 -22.85 -14.74
N GLY A 287 -30.76 -22.34 -13.70
CA GLY A 287 -31.96 -21.51 -13.83
C GLY A 287 -31.68 -20.25 -14.65
N TYR A 288 -30.67 -19.48 -14.29
CA TYR A 288 -30.28 -18.27 -15.04
C TYR A 288 -29.82 -18.58 -16.47
N ALA A 289 -29.14 -19.71 -16.70
CA ALA A 289 -28.80 -20.14 -18.07
C ALA A 289 -30.01 -20.36 -18.93
N LYS A 290 -31.05 -20.99 -18.38
CA LYS A 290 -32.35 -21.21 -19.09
C LYS A 290 -33.07 -19.88 -19.34
N GLU A 291 -33.15 -18.99 -18.34
CA GLU A 291 -33.75 -17.67 -18.50
C GLU A 291 -33.01 -16.81 -19.55
N LEU A 292 -31.68 -16.86 -19.57
CA LEU A 292 -30.89 -16.19 -20.60
C LEU A 292 -31.12 -16.81 -22.00
N ALA A 293 -31.38 -18.11 -22.10
CA ALA A 293 -31.62 -18.78 -23.38
C ALA A 293 -33.00 -18.44 -23.95
N GLU A 294 -34.03 -18.46 -23.12
CA GLU A 294 -35.45 -18.43 -23.52
C GLU A 294 -36.09 -17.03 -23.28
N GLY A 295 -35.52 -16.20 -22.42
CA GLY A 295 -36.10 -14.92 -22.02
C GLY A 295 -35.66 -13.73 -22.91
N ASP A 296 -36.56 -12.75 -23.04
CA ASP A 296 -36.35 -11.54 -23.83
C ASP A 296 -35.63 -10.43 -23.04
N ASN A 297 -35.65 -10.48 -21.70
CA ASN A 297 -35.06 -9.43 -20.83
C ASN A 297 -33.75 -9.85 -20.20
N ILE A 298 -32.69 -9.85 -20.99
CA ILE A 298 -31.34 -10.23 -20.57
C ILE A 298 -30.85 -9.38 -19.40
N ALA A 299 -31.12 -8.06 -19.39
CA ALA A 299 -30.68 -7.15 -18.34
C ALA A 299 -31.32 -7.50 -17.00
N ALA A 300 -32.61 -7.83 -16.97
CA ALA A 300 -33.29 -8.25 -15.74
C ALA A 300 -32.66 -9.53 -15.16
N THR A 301 -32.44 -10.57 -16.00
CA THR A 301 -31.83 -11.82 -15.57
C THR A 301 -30.43 -11.61 -14.99
N VAL A 302 -29.59 -10.82 -15.68
CA VAL A 302 -28.22 -10.51 -15.15
C VAL A 302 -28.29 -9.76 -13.83
N ASN A 303 -29.17 -8.76 -13.70
CA ASN A 303 -29.35 -8.00 -12.46
C ASN A 303 -29.86 -8.88 -11.31
N GLN A 304 -30.85 -9.73 -11.55
CA GLN A 304 -31.41 -10.67 -10.55
C GLN A 304 -30.36 -11.69 -10.09
N SER A 305 -29.46 -12.08 -10.97
CA SER A 305 -28.40 -13.04 -10.66
C SER A 305 -27.33 -12.50 -9.70
N SER A 306 -27.31 -11.21 -9.37
CA SER A 306 -26.24 -10.54 -8.62
C SER A 306 -24.85 -10.79 -9.22
N SER A 307 -24.77 -10.72 -10.54
CA SER A 307 -23.52 -10.93 -11.29
C SER A 307 -22.47 -9.91 -10.92
N LEU A 308 -21.22 -10.36 -10.78
CA LEU A 308 -20.04 -9.48 -10.61
C LEU A 308 -19.74 -8.63 -11.85
N VAL A 309 -20.29 -9.02 -13.01
CA VAL A 309 -20.13 -8.29 -14.28
C VAL A 309 -21.47 -7.66 -14.63
N PRO A 310 -21.58 -6.33 -14.62
CA PRO A 310 -22.83 -5.66 -15.00
C PRO A 310 -23.11 -5.81 -16.48
N TYR A 311 -24.39 -5.80 -16.85
CA TYR A 311 -24.84 -5.82 -18.24
C TYR A 311 -25.63 -4.55 -18.57
N SER A 312 -25.17 -3.78 -19.54
CA SER A 312 -25.76 -2.49 -19.93
C SER A 312 -26.27 -2.47 -21.38
N ASN A 313 -26.28 -3.59 -22.07
CA ASN A 313 -26.70 -3.71 -23.48
C ASN A 313 -25.92 -2.76 -24.42
N VAL A 314 -24.64 -2.54 -24.13
CA VAL A 314 -23.72 -1.75 -24.95
C VAL A 314 -22.59 -2.65 -25.45
N PRO A 315 -22.20 -2.56 -26.74
CA PRO A 315 -21.06 -3.32 -27.24
C PRO A 315 -19.74 -2.80 -26.69
N PHE A 316 -18.96 -3.70 -26.10
CA PHE A 316 -17.62 -3.41 -25.54
C PHE A 316 -16.51 -4.08 -26.33
N SER A 317 -15.33 -3.47 -26.29
CA SER A 317 -14.12 -4.10 -26.80
C SER A 317 -13.79 -5.36 -26.00
N LYS A 318 -13.15 -6.34 -26.62
CA LYS A 318 -12.78 -7.61 -25.95
C LYS A 318 -12.02 -7.38 -24.64
N ASN A 319 -11.14 -6.39 -24.62
CA ASN A 319 -10.30 -6.06 -23.44
C ASN A 319 -11.05 -5.43 -22.28
N ALA A 320 -12.31 -5.02 -22.48
CA ALA A 320 -13.14 -4.47 -21.40
C ALA A 320 -13.74 -5.55 -20.49
N PHE A 321 -13.69 -6.82 -20.91
CA PHE A 321 -14.17 -7.94 -20.09
C PHE A 321 -13.05 -8.53 -19.24
N PRO A 322 -13.38 -9.23 -18.13
CA PRO A 322 -12.38 -9.97 -17.34
C PRO A 322 -11.57 -10.96 -18.19
N ASN A 323 -10.30 -11.13 -17.87
CA ASN A 323 -9.34 -11.91 -18.67
C ASN A 323 -9.80 -13.37 -18.96
N ASP A 324 -10.43 -14.02 -17.99
CA ASP A 324 -10.96 -15.38 -18.12
C ASP A 324 -12.11 -15.46 -19.14
N ILE A 325 -12.85 -14.37 -19.30
CA ILE A 325 -13.96 -14.23 -20.27
C ILE A 325 -13.40 -13.86 -21.64
N GLN A 326 -12.43 -12.94 -21.73
CA GLN A 326 -11.79 -12.55 -22.99
C GLN A 326 -11.34 -13.76 -23.82
N ASN A 327 -10.72 -14.76 -23.17
CA ASN A 327 -10.22 -15.97 -23.83
C ASN A 327 -11.32 -16.88 -24.39
N LYS A 328 -12.58 -16.65 -23.99
CA LYS A 328 -13.73 -17.47 -24.44
C LYS A 328 -14.59 -16.79 -25.50
N ILE A 329 -14.51 -15.47 -25.64
CA ILE A 329 -15.37 -14.66 -26.54
C ILE A 329 -15.34 -15.18 -27.97
N ASP A 330 -14.14 -15.49 -28.51
CA ASP A 330 -14.00 -15.93 -29.91
C ASP A 330 -14.61 -17.31 -30.17
N SER A 331 -14.90 -18.10 -29.13
CA SER A 331 -15.54 -19.41 -29.21
C SER A 331 -17.05 -19.38 -29.01
N LEU A 332 -17.65 -18.17 -28.85
CA LEU A 332 -19.08 -18.01 -28.65
C LEU A 332 -19.80 -17.78 -29.98
N SER A 333 -20.95 -18.42 -30.14
CA SER A 333 -21.89 -18.12 -31.22
C SER A 333 -22.97 -17.14 -30.74
N VAL A 334 -23.37 -16.21 -31.60
CA VAL A 334 -24.42 -15.24 -31.27
C VAL A 334 -25.72 -15.94 -30.92
N GLY A 335 -26.37 -15.52 -29.84
CA GLY A 335 -27.60 -16.07 -29.31
C GLY A 335 -27.45 -17.32 -28.45
N VAL A 336 -26.30 -17.98 -28.47
CA VAL A 336 -26.07 -19.23 -27.72
C VAL A 336 -25.56 -18.94 -26.31
N VAL A 337 -26.16 -19.61 -25.32
CA VAL A 337 -25.74 -19.57 -23.92
C VAL A 337 -24.69 -20.65 -23.67
N LYS A 338 -23.56 -20.27 -23.07
CA LYS A 338 -22.48 -21.18 -22.65
C LYS A 338 -22.34 -21.18 -21.14
N GLY A 339 -22.43 -22.33 -20.52
CA GLY A 339 -22.35 -22.50 -19.06
C GLY A 339 -23.62 -23.15 -18.49
N PRO A 340 -23.71 -23.25 -17.13
CA PRO A 340 -22.71 -22.77 -16.17
C PRO A 340 -21.41 -23.58 -16.20
N TYR A 341 -20.28 -22.93 -15.96
CA TYR A 341 -18.97 -23.56 -15.78
C TYR A 341 -18.21 -22.94 -14.61
N TYR A 342 -17.47 -23.78 -13.90
CA TYR A 342 -16.65 -23.35 -12.77
C TYR A 342 -15.29 -22.83 -13.26
N ASN A 343 -14.87 -21.67 -12.73
CA ASN A 343 -13.54 -21.13 -12.91
C ASN A 343 -12.76 -21.25 -11.59
N ALA A 344 -11.76 -22.13 -11.56
CA ALA A 344 -10.97 -22.40 -10.37
C ALA A 344 -10.00 -21.25 -10.00
N TYR A 345 -9.68 -20.37 -10.96
CA TYR A 345 -8.72 -19.27 -10.73
C TYR A 345 -9.29 -18.22 -9.78
N ASP A 346 -10.54 -17.86 -9.93
CA ASP A 346 -11.21 -16.83 -9.12
C ASP A 346 -12.41 -17.38 -8.32
N ASN A 347 -12.54 -18.71 -8.23
CA ASN A 347 -13.59 -19.40 -7.49
C ASN A 347 -15.01 -18.96 -7.88
N THR A 348 -15.30 -18.86 -9.19
CA THR A 348 -16.60 -18.40 -9.69
C THR A 348 -17.30 -19.44 -10.55
N GLN A 349 -18.65 -19.36 -10.58
CA GLN A 349 -19.51 -19.99 -11.59
C GLN A 349 -19.88 -18.94 -12.64
N ASN A 350 -19.82 -19.31 -13.92
CA ASN A 350 -19.96 -18.38 -15.03
C ASN A 350 -20.93 -18.88 -16.10
N ILE A 351 -21.74 -17.96 -16.63
CA ILE A 351 -22.59 -18.15 -17.81
C ILE A 351 -22.30 -17.00 -18.77
N LEU A 352 -22.20 -17.29 -20.04
CA LEU A 352 -21.95 -16.33 -21.11
C LEU A 352 -23.04 -16.45 -22.19
N LYS A 353 -23.58 -15.31 -22.64
CA LYS A 353 -24.43 -15.22 -23.84
C LYS A 353 -23.92 -14.09 -24.73
N LEU A 354 -23.40 -14.42 -25.88
CA LEU A 354 -23.04 -13.41 -26.87
C LEU A 354 -24.33 -12.95 -27.57
N VAL A 355 -24.74 -11.71 -27.23
CA VAL A 355 -26.00 -11.14 -27.72
C VAL A 355 -25.84 -10.63 -29.15
N ALA A 356 -24.76 -9.91 -29.42
CA ALA A 356 -24.44 -9.38 -30.74
C ALA A 356 -22.96 -9.10 -30.90
N VAL A 357 -22.51 -9.05 -32.15
CA VAL A 357 -21.19 -8.56 -32.54
C VAL A 357 -21.41 -7.42 -33.52
N SER A 358 -20.78 -6.28 -33.27
CA SER A 358 -20.96 -5.07 -34.07
C SER A 358 -19.62 -4.43 -34.39
N GLU A 359 -19.50 -3.83 -35.56
CA GLU A 359 -18.43 -2.90 -35.86
C GLU A 359 -18.87 -1.47 -35.54
N VAL A 360 -18.32 -0.90 -34.48
CA VAL A 360 -18.65 0.46 -34.01
C VAL A 360 -17.38 1.26 -33.79
N PRO A 361 -17.46 2.59 -33.89
CA PRO A 361 -16.31 3.44 -33.68
C PRO A 361 -15.82 3.37 -32.22
N ASP A 362 -14.51 3.40 -32.06
CA ASP A 362 -13.87 3.52 -30.73
C ASP A 362 -13.96 4.94 -30.16
N SER A 363 -14.09 5.91 -31.04
CA SER A 363 -14.26 7.32 -30.68
C SER A 363 -15.25 8.01 -31.63
N VAL A 364 -16.15 8.79 -31.07
CA VAL A 364 -17.15 9.58 -31.81
C VAL A 364 -17.07 11.03 -31.34
N GLU A 365 -16.85 11.94 -32.29
CA GLU A 365 -16.99 13.37 -32.05
C GLU A 365 -18.45 13.77 -32.31
N TYR A 366 -19.04 14.42 -31.33
CA TYR A 366 -20.41 14.91 -31.44
C TYR A 366 -20.55 16.26 -30.77
N ARG A 367 -21.65 16.97 -31.11
CA ARG A 367 -22.10 18.16 -30.44
C ARG A 367 -23.55 18.00 -30.02
N ALA A 368 -23.97 18.60 -28.92
CA ALA A 368 -25.26 18.33 -28.32
C ALA A 368 -25.97 19.64 -27.90
N ILE A 369 -27.28 19.59 -27.98
CA ILE A 369 -28.18 20.60 -27.38
C ILE A 369 -29.06 19.85 -26.38
N ASN A 370 -28.94 20.20 -25.10
CA ASN A 370 -29.77 19.65 -24.05
C ASN A 370 -31.11 20.41 -24.01
N CYS A 371 -32.19 19.72 -24.29
CA CYS A 371 -33.53 20.25 -24.31
C CYS A 371 -34.26 20.08 -22.97
N ALA A 372 -33.58 20.34 -21.85
CA ALA A 372 -34.21 20.31 -20.52
C ALA A 372 -35.34 21.33 -20.40
N ASN A 373 -36.46 20.92 -19.81
CA ASN A 373 -37.63 21.80 -19.62
C ASN A 373 -38.38 21.36 -18.33
N THR A 374 -39.48 22.07 -17.99
CA THR A 374 -40.28 21.79 -16.79
C THR A 374 -40.99 20.45 -16.78
N SER A 375 -41.16 19.84 -17.96
CA SER A 375 -41.68 18.46 -18.12
C SER A 375 -41.01 17.75 -19.30
N LEU A 376 -41.05 16.45 -19.31
CA LEU A 376 -40.50 15.62 -20.40
C LEU A 376 -41.19 15.92 -21.72
N ASP A 377 -42.50 16.12 -21.72
CA ASP A 377 -43.26 16.47 -22.93
C ASP A 377 -42.85 17.83 -23.49
N ALA A 378 -42.63 18.81 -22.62
CA ALA A 378 -42.11 20.11 -23.04
C ALA A 378 -40.65 20.01 -23.56
N ALA A 379 -39.84 19.15 -22.98
CA ALA A 379 -38.49 18.84 -23.47
C ALA A 379 -38.52 18.17 -24.85
N LYS A 380 -39.46 17.23 -25.09
CA LYS A 380 -39.69 16.58 -26.41
C LYS A 380 -40.09 17.61 -27.46
N ALA A 381 -41.06 18.50 -27.17
CA ALA A 381 -41.48 19.54 -28.08
C ALA A 381 -40.36 20.54 -28.43
N THR A 382 -39.52 20.86 -27.43
CA THR A 382 -38.32 21.68 -27.65
C THR A 382 -37.33 20.99 -28.57
N ALA A 383 -37.05 19.68 -28.32
CA ALA A 383 -36.15 18.89 -29.16
C ALA A 383 -36.65 18.75 -30.59
N ASP A 384 -37.97 18.54 -30.80
CA ASP A 384 -38.59 18.49 -32.12
C ASP A 384 -38.43 19.82 -32.87
N SER A 385 -38.54 20.96 -32.17
CA SER A 385 -38.31 22.30 -32.73
C SER A 385 -36.84 22.49 -33.12
N VAL A 386 -35.89 22.00 -32.31
CA VAL A 386 -34.45 22.01 -32.60
C VAL A 386 -34.14 21.17 -33.83
N VAL A 387 -34.64 19.94 -33.89
CA VAL A 387 -34.45 19.03 -35.02
C VAL A 387 -35.02 19.60 -36.29
N LYS A 388 -36.25 20.15 -36.24
CA LYS A 388 -36.90 20.80 -37.39
C LYS A 388 -36.10 22.00 -37.91
N ALA A 389 -35.58 22.83 -37.03
CA ALA A 389 -34.78 24.00 -37.41
C ALA A 389 -33.48 23.57 -38.13
N ILE A 390 -32.75 22.57 -37.58
CA ILE A 390 -31.52 22.11 -38.18
C ILE A 390 -31.76 21.40 -39.52
N ASN A 391 -32.78 20.55 -39.62
CA ASN A 391 -33.16 19.87 -40.86
C ASN A 391 -33.69 20.87 -41.91
N GLY A 392 -34.22 22.01 -41.46
CA GLY A 392 -34.63 23.12 -42.32
C GLY A 392 -33.46 24.01 -42.80
N GLY A 393 -32.22 23.64 -42.51
CA GLY A 393 -31.01 24.33 -42.97
C GLY A 393 -30.38 25.33 -42.00
N ALA A 394 -30.91 25.48 -40.79
CA ALA A 394 -30.27 26.31 -39.76
C ALA A 394 -28.94 25.67 -39.32
N LYS A 395 -27.92 26.48 -39.11
CA LYS A 395 -26.64 26.00 -38.58
C LYS A 395 -26.81 25.58 -37.13
N PHE A 396 -26.18 24.45 -36.76
CA PHE A 396 -26.23 23.91 -35.42
C PHE A 396 -25.80 24.93 -34.35
N GLU A 397 -24.78 25.73 -34.67
CA GLU A 397 -24.24 26.77 -33.81
C GLU A 397 -25.28 27.89 -33.50
N ASP A 398 -26.05 28.30 -34.51
CA ASP A 398 -27.06 29.34 -34.34
C ASP A 398 -28.25 28.84 -33.52
N VAL A 399 -28.60 27.55 -33.70
CA VAL A 399 -29.66 26.91 -32.92
C VAL A 399 -29.17 26.71 -31.46
N ALA A 400 -27.96 26.22 -31.23
CA ALA A 400 -27.40 26.04 -29.89
C ALA A 400 -27.35 27.37 -29.12
N LYS A 401 -26.91 28.46 -29.78
CA LYS A 401 -26.86 29.79 -29.19
C LYS A 401 -28.25 30.28 -28.76
N LYS A 402 -29.31 29.99 -29.55
CA LYS A 402 -30.70 30.34 -29.20
C LYS A 402 -31.15 29.70 -27.89
N TYR A 403 -30.60 28.51 -27.54
CA TYR A 403 -30.88 27.79 -26.29
C TYR A 403 -29.82 28.00 -25.22
N ASN A 404 -28.94 28.98 -25.37
CA ASN A 404 -27.82 29.28 -24.45
C ASN A 404 -26.91 28.04 -24.18
N GLN A 405 -26.70 27.23 -25.22
CA GLN A 405 -25.88 26.02 -25.14
C GLN A 405 -24.57 26.20 -25.90
N PRO A 406 -23.47 25.57 -25.46
CA PRO A 406 -22.23 25.56 -26.20
C PRO A 406 -22.39 24.76 -27.51
N ALA A 407 -21.84 25.27 -28.60
CA ALA A 407 -21.83 24.57 -29.89
C ALA A 407 -20.56 23.74 -30.14
N SER A 408 -19.68 23.68 -29.17
CA SER A 408 -18.40 22.95 -29.27
C SER A 408 -18.61 21.44 -29.36
N SER A 409 -17.83 20.81 -30.21
CA SER A 409 -17.79 19.34 -30.29
C SER A 409 -17.02 18.75 -29.13
N VAL A 410 -17.46 17.57 -28.68
CA VAL A 410 -16.80 16.76 -27.66
C VAL A 410 -16.62 15.33 -28.16
N TRP A 411 -15.62 14.64 -27.62
CA TRP A 411 -15.34 13.24 -27.97
C TRP A 411 -15.90 12.29 -26.93
N LEU A 412 -16.70 11.30 -27.35
CA LEU A 412 -16.99 10.09 -26.61
C LEU A 412 -15.98 9.02 -27.03
N THR A 413 -15.14 8.59 -26.12
CA THR A 413 -14.15 7.55 -26.34
C THR A 413 -14.50 6.30 -25.54
N ALA A 414 -14.16 5.11 -26.04
CA ALA A 414 -14.50 3.83 -25.42
C ALA A 414 -14.05 3.71 -23.95
N ASN A 415 -12.89 4.26 -23.59
CA ASN A 415 -12.37 4.25 -22.23
C ASN A 415 -13.23 5.03 -21.19
N LEU A 416 -14.14 5.88 -21.64
CA LEU A 416 -15.06 6.60 -20.77
C LEU A 416 -16.17 5.71 -20.21
N TYR A 417 -16.54 4.64 -20.94
CA TYR A 417 -17.69 3.80 -20.59
C TYR A 417 -17.40 2.30 -20.55
N GLU A 418 -16.45 1.77 -21.32
CA GLU A 418 -16.17 0.33 -21.33
C GLU A 418 -15.69 -0.19 -19.97
N GLY A 419 -16.21 -1.35 -19.56
CA GLY A 419 -15.89 -1.99 -18.29
C GLY A 419 -16.51 -1.32 -17.05
N LYS A 420 -17.37 -0.32 -17.24
CA LYS A 420 -18.06 0.38 -16.14
C LYS A 420 -19.52 -0.03 -16.05
N SER A 421 -20.13 0.21 -14.89
CA SER A 421 -21.59 0.16 -14.74
C SER A 421 -22.20 1.39 -15.44
N ILE A 422 -23.17 1.14 -16.30
CA ILE A 422 -23.82 2.16 -17.14
C ILE A 422 -25.32 2.06 -16.91
N ASP A 423 -25.96 3.18 -16.60
CA ASP A 423 -27.42 3.22 -16.52
C ASP A 423 -28.10 3.17 -17.90
N ALA A 424 -29.40 3.00 -17.90
CA ALA A 424 -30.19 2.86 -19.14
C ALA A 424 -30.14 4.09 -20.04
N ASP A 425 -30.12 5.29 -19.46
CA ASP A 425 -30.05 6.56 -20.19
C ASP A 425 -28.71 6.71 -20.90
N TYR A 426 -27.62 6.46 -20.18
CA TYR A 426 -26.28 6.55 -20.77
C TYR A 426 -26.02 5.43 -21.78
N ALA A 427 -26.57 4.22 -21.56
CA ALA A 427 -26.52 3.14 -22.53
C ALA A 427 -27.27 3.51 -23.83
N ASN A 428 -28.47 4.09 -23.74
CA ASN A 428 -29.21 4.60 -24.87
C ASN A 428 -28.43 5.67 -25.63
N PHE A 429 -27.83 6.59 -24.90
CA PHE A 429 -26.98 7.66 -25.46
C PHE A 429 -25.77 7.09 -26.22
N ILE A 430 -25.00 6.18 -25.61
CA ILE A 430 -23.84 5.54 -26.23
C ILE A 430 -24.24 4.77 -27.49
N ASN A 431 -25.27 3.95 -27.41
CA ASN A 431 -25.75 3.15 -28.55
C ASN A 431 -26.17 4.04 -29.71
N THR A 432 -26.93 5.12 -29.43
CA THR A 432 -27.37 6.06 -30.47
C THR A 432 -26.18 6.74 -31.14
N ILE A 433 -25.24 7.27 -30.36
CA ILE A 433 -24.07 7.98 -30.90
C ILE A 433 -23.15 7.06 -31.71
N THR A 434 -22.89 5.86 -31.21
CA THR A 434 -21.94 4.94 -31.86
C THR A 434 -22.49 4.29 -33.12
N THR A 435 -23.80 4.17 -33.25
CA THR A 435 -24.45 3.57 -34.44
C THR A 435 -24.87 4.59 -35.51
N SER A 436 -25.00 5.88 -35.14
CA SER A 436 -25.47 6.92 -36.05
C SER A 436 -24.43 7.35 -37.07
N ALA A 437 -24.87 7.72 -38.25
CA ALA A 437 -24.01 8.17 -39.36
C ALA A 437 -23.42 9.57 -39.09
N VAL A 438 -22.27 9.87 -39.68
CA VAL A 438 -21.68 11.20 -39.64
C VAL A 438 -22.62 12.22 -40.30
N ASN A 439 -22.74 13.38 -39.71
CA ASN A 439 -23.68 14.50 -40.04
C ASN A 439 -25.14 14.21 -39.74
N SER A 440 -25.50 13.05 -39.19
CA SER A 440 -26.88 12.82 -38.76
C SER A 440 -27.24 13.60 -37.50
N ILE A 441 -28.52 13.99 -37.40
CA ILE A 441 -29.12 14.59 -36.21
C ILE A 441 -29.97 13.51 -35.54
N GLN A 442 -29.71 13.29 -34.24
CA GLN A 442 -30.42 12.29 -33.44
C GLN A 442 -31.09 12.97 -32.25
N LYS A 443 -32.34 12.60 -31.98
CA LYS A 443 -33.06 12.96 -30.76
C LYS A 443 -32.97 11.77 -29.79
N ILE A 444 -32.34 11.98 -28.65
CA ILE A 444 -32.15 10.97 -27.63
C ILE A 444 -33.01 11.31 -26.43
N GLU A 445 -34.03 10.49 -26.19
CA GLU A 445 -34.88 10.63 -25.01
C GLU A 445 -34.25 9.96 -23.81
N LEU A 446 -34.09 10.70 -22.71
CA LEU A 446 -33.58 10.27 -21.43
C LEU A 446 -34.71 10.38 -20.39
N ALA A 447 -34.53 9.80 -19.19
CA ALA A 447 -35.59 9.77 -18.19
C ALA A 447 -36.12 11.15 -17.77
N GLN A 448 -35.26 12.17 -17.79
CA GLN A 448 -35.61 13.50 -17.29
C GLN A 448 -35.52 14.60 -18.36
N ASN A 449 -34.89 14.38 -19.50
CA ASN A 449 -34.68 15.36 -20.56
C ASN A 449 -34.57 14.72 -21.94
N VAL A 450 -34.44 15.55 -22.96
CA VAL A 450 -34.15 15.11 -24.32
C VAL A 450 -32.89 15.82 -24.82
N VAL A 451 -32.00 15.08 -25.45
CA VAL A 451 -30.75 15.63 -26.02
C VAL A 451 -30.78 15.48 -27.53
N VAL A 452 -30.59 16.58 -28.25
CA VAL A 452 -30.39 16.55 -29.70
C VAL A 452 -28.90 16.56 -29.99
N VAL A 453 -28.42 15.55 -30.67
CA VAL A 453 -27.00 15.38 -30.98
C VAL A 453 -26.77 15.40 -32.48
N GLN A 454 -25.63 15.96 -32.89
CA GLN A 454 -25.10 15.82 -34.24
C GLN A 454 -23.75 15.11 -34.19
N ILE A 455 -23.63 14.06 -34.97
CA ILE A 455 -22.37 13.33 -35.10
C ILE A 455 -21.49 14.07 -36.08
N THR A 456 -20.28 14.49 -35.68
CA THR A 456 -19.36 15.25 -36.51
C THR A 456 -18.26 14.37 -37.12
N LYS A 457 -17.73 13.40 -36.33
CA LYS A 457 -16.69 12.47 -36.79
C LYS A 457 -16.80 11.12 -36.10
N ARG A 458 -16.31 10.10 -36.79
CA ARG A 458 -16.16 8.74 -36.25
C ARG A 458 -14.75 8.26 -36.54
N GLN A 459 -14.10 7.64 -35.54
CA GLN A 459 -12.71 7.16 -35.66
C GLN A 459 -12.57 5.72 -35.15
N ALA A 460 -11.63 4.99 -35.75
CA ALA A 460 -11.20 3.67 -35.32
C ALA A 460 -12.37 2.67 -35.20
N MET A 461 -12.97 2.29 -36.32
CA MET A 461 -13.98 1.23 -36.36
C MET A 461 -13.37 -0.05 -35.80
N LYS A 462 -14.01 -0.61 -34.78
CA LYS A 462 -13.57 -1.82 -34.07
C LYS A 462 -14.70 -2.81 -33.91
N LYS A 463 -14.34 -4.08 -33.96
CA LYS A 463 -15.23 -5.17 -33.60
C LYS A 463 -15.46 -5.15 -32.10
N LYS A 464 -16.71 -4.97 -31.67
CA LYS A 464 -17.15 -4.97 -30.28
C LYS A 464 -18.23 -6.01 -30.03
N TYR A 465 -18.36 -6.42 -28.79
CA TYR A 465 -19.16 -7.55 -28.36
C TYR A 465 -20.21 -7.08 -27.35
N ASN A 466 -21.49 -7.31 -27.65
CA ASN A 466 -22.54 -7.21 -26.67
C ASN A 466 -22.65 -8.58 -25.99
N LEU A 467 -22.07 -8.70 -24.80
CA LEU A 467 -21.93 -9.97 -24.07
C LEU A 467 -22.61 -9.86 -22.71
N ALA A 468 -23.61 -10.68 -22.49
CA ALA A 468 -24.18 -10.88 -21.15
C ALA A 468 -23.35 -11.92 -20.39
N VAL A 469 -22.98 -11.57 -19.18
CA VAL A 469 -22.19 -12.40 -18.27
C VAL A 469 -22.92 -12.55 -16.95
N VAL A 470 -23.20 -13.76 -16.52
CA VAL A 470 -23.55 -14.05 -15.12
C VAL A 470 -22.35 -14.71 -14.48
N LYS A 471 -21.68 -13.96 -13.60
CA LYS A 471 -20.49 -14.40 -12.86
C LYS A 471 -20.76 -14.30 -11.36
N ARG A 472 -20.74 -15.43 -10.67
CA ARG A 472 -21.06 -15.54 -9.24
C ARG A 472 -19.92 -16.20 -8.49
N THR A 473 -19.52 -15.62 -7.36
CA THR A 473 -18.58 -16.26 -6.43
C THR A 473 -19.18 -17.51 -5.83
N VAL A 474 -18.36 -18.54 -5.63
CA VAL A 474 -18.76 -19.77 -4.95
C VAL A 474 -18.55 -19.57 -3.46
N ASP A 475 -19.57 -19.06 -2.77
CA ASP A 475 -19.55 -18.77 -1.35
C ASP A 475 -20.18 -19.89 -0.51
N PHE A 476 -19.85 -19.91 0.78
CA PHE A 476 -20.45 -20.82 1.75
C PHE A 476 -21.80 -20.29 2.27
N SER A 477 -22.69 -21.20 2.61
CA SER A 477 -23.97 -20.88 3.26
C SER A 477 -23.80 -20.66 4.78
N LYS A 478 -24.81 -20.05 5.41
CA LYS A 478 -24.88 -19.91 6.87
C LYS A 478 -24.82 -21.28 7.56
N ASP A 479 -25.41 -22.32 6.97
CA ASP A 479 -25.37 -23.67 7.53
C ASP A 479 -23.97 -24.26 7.50
N THR A 480 -23.21 -24.05 6.42
CA THR A 480 -21.82 -24.46 6.32
C THR A 480 -20.96 -23.72 7.35
N TYR A 481 -21.13 -22.40 7.48
CA TYR A 481 -20.46 -21.61 8.49
C TYR A 481 -20.75 -22.13 9.90
N SER A 482 -22.03 -22.30 10.23
CA SER A 482 -22.44 -22.76 11.56
C SER A 482 -21.89 -24.15 11.90
N LYS A 483 -21.82 -25.05 10.94
CA LYS A 483 -21.21 -26.38 11.12
C LYS A 483 -19.71 -26.28 11.42
N GLU A 484 -18.97 -25.51 10.65
CA GLU A 484 -17.53 -25.32 10.86
C GLU A 484 -17.25 -24.59 12.18
N TYR A 485 -18.04 -23.55 12.52
CA TYR A 485 -17.97 -22.83 13.78
C TYR A 485 -18.18 -23.78 14.98
N ASN A 486 -19.26 -24.57 14.95
CA ASN A 486 -19.58 -25.50 16.04
C ASN A 486 -18.49 -26.57 16.17
N LYS A 487 -17.97 -27.08 15.05
CA LYS A 487 -16.89 -28.07 15.05
C LYS A 487 -15.62 -27.50 15.67
N PHE A 488 -15.22 -26.28 15.29
CA PHE A 488 -14.03 -25.64 15.83
C PHE A 488 -14.20 -25.18 17.27
N SER A 489 -15.36 -24.63 17.65
CA SER A 489 -15.68 -24.30 19.04
C SER A 489 -15.67 -25.53 19.96
N HIS A 490 -16.20 -26.66 19.49
CA HIS A 490 -16.16 -27.92 20.23
C HIS A 490 -14.73 -28.43 20.40
N PHE A 491 -13.89 -28.31 19.36
CA PHE A 491 -12.47 -28.65 19.43
C PHE A 491 -11.76 -27.81 20.51
N ILE A 492 -11.99 -26.48 20.54
CA ILE A 492 -11.42 -25.58 21.53
C ILE A 492 -11.89 -25.97 22.94
N ALA A 493 -13.20 -26.16 23.13
CA ALA A 493 -13.77 -26.54 24.43
C ALA A 493 -13.27 -27.89 24.96
N SER A 494 -13.04 -28.85 24.06
CA SER A 494 -12.52 -30.18 24.41
C SER A 494 -11.04 -30.19 24.74
N ASN A 495 -10.30 -29.12 24.38
CA ASN A 495 -8.87 -28.98 24.58
C ASN A 495 -8.58 -27.72 25.40
N SER A 496 -8.74 -27.80 26.74
CA SER A 496 -8.70 -26.66 27.66
C SER A 496 -7.37 -25.90 27.74
N THR A 497 -6.29 -26.37 27.11
CA THR A 497 -4.97 -25.73 27.05
C THR A 497 -4.44 -25.77 25.64
N PHE A 498 -3.62 -24.79 25.26
CA PHE A 498 -3.03 -24.75 23.93
C PHE A 498 -2.16 -25.98 23.63
N ALA A 499 -1.44 -26.51 24.63
CA ALA A 499 -0.65 -27.75 24.47
C ALA A 499 -1.50 -28.96 24.06
N LYS A 500 -2.74 -29.08 24.64
CA LYS A 500 -3.70 -30.12 24.21
C LYS A 500 -4.24 -29.84 22.81
N MET A 501 -4.50 -28.58 22.48
CA MET A 501 -4.91 -28.18 21.11
C MET A 501 -3.84 -28.55 20.09
N GLU A 502 -2.58 -28.20 20.37
CA GLU A 502 -1.43 -28.53 19.51
C GLU A 502 -1.29 -30.05 19.30
N ALA A 503 -1.38 -30.86 20.37
CA ALA A 503 -1.27 -32.32 20.29
C ALA A 503 -2.43 -32.96 19.48
N ASN A 504 -3.61 -32.37 19.51
CA ASN A 504 -4.82 -32.93 18.89
C ASN A 504 -5.22 -32.26 17.56
N ALA A 505 -4.57 -31.16 17.18
CA ALA A 505 -4.92 -30.37 16.00
C ALA A 505 -4.95 -31.23 14.72
N ALA A 506 -3.87 -31.90 14.42
CA ALA A 506 -3.72 -32.70 13.19
C ALA A 506 -4.79 -33.82 13.08
N LYS A 507 -5.14 -34.47 14.19
CA LYS A 507 -6.16 -35.53 14.24
C LYS A 507 -7.56 -34.99 13.93
N ASN A 508 -7.81 -33.68 14.21
CA ASN A 508 -9.09 -32.99 13.95
C ASN A 508 -9.08 -32.18 12.63
N GLY A 509 -8.00 -32.27 11.84
CA GLY A 509 -7.88 -31.58 10.56
C GLY A 509 -7.45 -30.12 10.69
N TYR A 510 -6.89 -29.72 11.82
CA TYR A 510 -6.36 -28.37 12.05
C TYR A 510 -4.84 -28.33 12.00
N THR A 511 -4.30 -27.16 11.65
CA THR A 511 -2.85 -26.93 11.60
C THR A 511 -2.50 -25.82 12.57
N VAL A 512 -1.56 -26.10 13.49
CA VAL A 512 -0.93 -25.07 14.31
C VAL A 512 0.13 -24.37 13.49
N GLN A 513 0.03 -23.06 13.40
CA GLN A 513 1.00 -22.21 12.74
C GLN A 513 1.75 -21.39 13.77
N GLU A 514 2.97 -21.00 13.44
CA GLU A 514 3.81 -20.15 14.30
C GLU A 514 4.18 -18.87 13.52
N ARG A 515 4.11 -17.74 14.23
CA ARG A 515 4.60 -16.46 13.72
C ARG A 515 5.50 -15.82 14.77
N LYS A 516 6.73 -15.57 14.38
CA LYS A 516 7.65 -14.73 15.14
C LYS A 516 7.47 -13.27 14.76
N ASP A 517 7.67 -12.40 15.76
CA ASP A 517 7.66 -10.95 15.56
C ASP A 517 6.39 -10.41 14.86
N GLN A 518 5.22 -10.71 15.42
CA GLN A 518 4.03 -9.95 15.07
C GLN A 518 4.18 -8.55 15.66
N PHE A 519 4.40 -7.53 14.82
CA PHE A 519 4.63 -6.16 15.27
C PHE A 519 3.32 -5.42 15.58
N CYS A 520 3.39 -4.47 16.51
CA CYS A 520 2.25 -3.66 16.93
C CYS A 520 1.75 -2.67 15.85
N ASN A 521 2.57 -2.33 14.90
CA ASN A 521 2.21 -1.45 13.78
C ASN A 521 1.67 -2.19 12.55
N GLU A 522 1.45 -3.49 12.64
CA GLU A 522 0.76 -4.25 11.60
C GLU A 522 -0.76 -4.11 11.76
N HIS A 523 -1.50 -4.22 10.66
CA HIS A 523 -2.97 -4.07 10.66
C HIS A 523 -3.70 -5.37 10.99
N TYR A 524 -3.04 -6.51 10.80
CA TYR A 524 -3.66 -7.83 10.92
C TYR A 524 -2.77 -8.82 11.67
N VAL A 525 -3.38 -9.68 12.47
CA VAL A 525 -2.69 -10.83 13.05
C VAL A 525 -2.43 -11.86 11.95
N ALA A 526 -1.18 -12.27 11.80
CA ALA A 526 -0.75 -13.26 10.81
C ALA A 526 -1.26 -13.00 9.37
N ASN A 527 -1.42 -11.73 8.99
CA ASN A 527 -1.98 -11.26 7.72
C ASN A 527 -3.43 -11.69 7.44
N ILE A 528 -4.20 -12.07 8.47
CA ILE A 528 -5.62 -12.40 8.35
C ILE A 528 -6.44 -11.12 8.49
N PRO A 529 -7.19 -10.69 7.46
CA PRO A 529 -8.02 -9.48 7.54
C PRO A 529 -9.05 -9.57 8.68
N GLY A 530 -9.59 -8.42 9.11
CA GLY A 530 -10.63 -8.38 10.15
C GLY A 530 -10.17 -8.79 11.55
N THR A 531 -8.86 -8.82 11.84
CA THR A 531 -8.29 -9.25 13.13
C THR A 531 -7.91 -8.09 14.06
N LYS A 532 -8.53 -6.93 13.92
CA LYS A 532 -8.22 -5.74 14.74
C LYS A 532 -8.38 -6.01 16.25
N ASP A 533 -9.49 -6.61 16.66
CA ASP A 533 -9.73 -6.90 18.09
C ASP A 533 -8.78 -7.99 18.61
N ALA A 534 -8.44 -8.95 17.78
CA ALA A 534 -7.44 -9.96 18.09
C ALA A 534 -6.02 -9.34 18.24
N LEU A 535 -5.68 -8.37 17.40
CA LEU A 535 -4.42 -7.63 17.51
C LEU A 535 -4.35 -6.81 18.80
N ARG A 536 -5.43 -6.09 19.14
CA ARG A 536 -5.53 -5.33 20.39
C ARG A 536 -5.32 -6.25 21.58
N TRP A 537 -6.09 -7.35 21.67
CA TRP A 537 -5.93 -8.34 22.71
C TRP A 537 -4.48 -8.88 22.79
N LEU A 538 -3.88 -9.20 21.66
CA LEU A 538 -2.53 -9.75 21.57
C LEU A 538 -1.48 -8.86 22.25
N PHE A 539 -1.59 -7.53 22.09
CA PHE A 539 -0.64 -6.61 22.70
C PHE A 539 -0.93 -6.29 24.17
N GLU A 540 -2.15 -6.57 24.67
CA GLU A 540 -2.50 -6.50 26.08
C GLU A 540 -2.19 -7.82 26.83
N ALA A 541 -2.22 -8.96 26.13
CA ALA A 541 -2.00 -10.29 26.67
C ALA A 541 -0.58 -10.51 27.24
N LYS A 542 -0.46 -11.49 28.13
CA LYS A 542 0.80 -11.95 28.69
C LYS A 542 1.29 -13.18 27.95
N GLU A 543 2.58 -13.48 28.08
CA GLU A 543 3.14 -14.73 27.60
C GLU A 543 2.44 -15.90 28.32
N GLY A 544 2.02 -16.90 27.56
CA GLY A 544 1.25 -18.05 28.04
C GLY A 544 -0.29 -17.86 27.97
N ASP A 545 -0.79 -16.67 27.62
CA ASP A 545 -2.22 -16.44 27.46
C ASP A 545 -2.75 -17.05 26.16
N LEU A 546 -3.96 -17.58 26.24
CA LEU A 546 -4.75 -18.11 25.13
C LEU A 546 -5.94 -17.18 24.88
N SER A 547 -6.16 -16.79 23.63
CA SER A 547 -7.26 -15.90 23.26
C SER A 547 -8.61 -16.59 23.31
N GLN A 548 -9.67 -15.80 23.27
CA GLN A 548 -10.99 -16.27 22.82
C GLN A 548 -10.95 -16.64 21.33
N LEU A 549 -12.01 -17.29 20.86
CA LEU A 549 -12.25 -17.50 19.42
C LEU A 549 -12.63 -16.18 18.77
N TYR A 550 -11.91 -15.76 17.73
CA TYR A 550 -12.24 -14.61 16.91
C TYR A 550 -12.84 -15.05 15.59
N GLU A 551 -13.90 -14.40 15.18
CA GLU A 551 -14.45 -14.43 13.84
C GLU A 551 -13.84 -13.27 13.07
N CYS A 552 -13.21 -13.53 11.92
CA CYS A 552 -12.39 -12.58 11.18
C CYS A 552 -12.40 -12.87 9.66
N GLY A 553 -11.50 -12.29 8.91
CA GLY A 553 -11.55 -12.28 7.46
C GLY A 553 -12.71 -11.41 6.98
N ASN A 554 -13.36 -11.85 5.92
CA ASN A 554 -14.65 -11.30 5.46
C ASN A 554 -15.81 -12.14 6.04
N ASN A 555 -15.78 -12.43 7.33
CA ASN A 555 -16.64 -13.41 8.04
C ASN A 555 -16.46 -14.86 7.53
N ASP A 556 -15.27 -15.17 7.02
CA ASP A 556 -14.92 -16.48 6.45
C ASP A 556 -13.78 -17.17 7.21
N ASN A 557 -13.25 -16.54 8.24
CA ASN A 557 -12.15 -17.07 9.04
C ASN A 557 -12.47 -17.09 10.53
N MET A 558 -11.98 -18.12 11.21
CA MET A 558 -11.98 -18.25 12.66
C MET A 558 -10.54 -18.36 13.15
N LEU A 559 -10.20 -17.69 14.23
CA LEU A 559 -8.83 -17.57 14.73
C LEU A 559 -8.78 -17.75 16.24
N ILE A 560 -7.82 -18.55 16.73
CA ILE A 560 -7.41 -18.61 18.12
C ILE A 560 -5.90 -18.42 18.21
N ILE A 561 -5.45 -17.68 19.22
CA ILE A 561 -4.05 -17.23 19.34
C ILE A 561 -3.51 -17.64 20.71
N TYR A 562 -2.29 -18.10 20.74
CA TYR A 562 -1.52 -18.36 21.94
C TYR A 562 -0.22 -17.56 21.91
N VAL A 563 0.05 -16.79 22.98
CA VAL A 563 1.24 -15.92 23.08
C VAL A 563 2.43 -16.74 23.58
N THR A 564 3.48 -16.86 22.76
CA THR A 564 4.69 -17.62 23.11
C THR A 564 5.88 -16.73 23.50
N GLY A 565 5.81 -15.43 23.19
CA GLY A 565 6.85 -14.48 23.55
C GLY A 565 6.41 -13.03 23.50
N LYS A 566 7.03 -12.19 24.32
CA LYS A 566 6.75 -10.77 24.42
C LYS A 566 8.05 -9.96 24.32
N HIS A 567 8.17 -9.15 23.27
CA HIS A 567 9.37 -8.36 23.01
C HIS A 567 9.05 -6.88 23.09
N LYS A 568 9.76 -6.18 23.96
CA LYS A 568 9.64 -4.72 24.11
C LYS A 568 10.57 -4.01 23.11
N VAL A 569 10.28 -2.74 22.88
CA VAL A 569 11.21 -1.83 22.18
C VAL A 569 12.58 -1.85 22.85
N GLY A 570 13.64 -1.94 22.05
CA GLY A 570 15.02 -1.98 22.54
C GLY A 570 15.85 -3.07 21.86
N TYR A 571 16.89 -3.51 22.56
CA TYR A 571 17.81 -4.51 22.02
C TYR A 571 17.36 -5.92 22.41
N ARG A 572 17.29 -6.82 21.44
CA ARG A 572 17.13 -8.24 21.73
C ARG A 572 18.39 -8.77 22.38
N PRO A 573 18.28 -9.54 23.45
CA PRO A 573 19.44 -10.06 24.17
C PRO A 573 20.19 -11.11 23.34
N ALA A 574 21.48 -11.30 23.63
CA ALA A 574 22.29 -12.35 22.99
C ALA A 574 21.75 -13.77 23.21
N THR A 575 20.91 -13.95 24.25
CA THR A 575 20.23 -15.22 24.57
C THR A 575 18.99 -15.48 23.71
N ASP A 576 18.49 -14.49 22.98
CA ASP A 576 17.39 -14.67 22.04
C ASP A 576 17.80 -15.72 20.98
N PRO A 577 16.95 -16.73 20.69
CA PRO A 577 17.31 -17.82 19.78
C PRO A 577 17.71 -17.36 18.38
N GLU A 578 17.01 -16.35 17.81
CA GLU A 578 17.32 -15.84 16.48
C GLU A 578 18.59 -14.99 16.48
N VAL A 579 18.81 -14.17 17.52
CA VAL A 579 20.05 -13.43 17.71
C VAL A 579 21.22 -14.39 17.87
N LYS A 580 21.07 -15.40 18.73
CA LYS A 580 22.10 -16.42 18.95
C LYS A 580 22.42 -17.20 17.68
N LYS A 581 21.39 -17.55 16.89
CA LYS A 581 21.56 -18.23 15.60
C LYS A 581 22.32 -17.35 14.59
N ALA A 582 21.95 -16.09 14.44
CA ALA A 582 22.63 -15.15 13.55
C ALA A 582 24.10 -14.95 13.96
N LEU A 583 24.36 -14.70 15.24
CA LEU A 583 25.71 -14.52 15.76
C LEU A 583 26.56 -15.79 15.67
N ARG A 584 25.95 -16.97 15.85
CA ARG A 584 26.64 -18.25 15.69
C ARG A 584 27.14 -18.42 14.26
N GLN A 585 26.41 -18.03 13.25
CA GLN A 585 26.86 -18.08 11.84
C GLN A 585 28.08 -17.18 11.62
N LEU A 586 28.07 -15.98 12.19
CA LEU A 586 29.21 -15.07 12.13
C LEU A 586 30.42 -15.66 12.88
N ALA A 587 30.20 -16.20 14.07
CA ALA A 587 31.26 -16.84 14.86
C ALA A 587 31.87 -18.05 14.15
N LEU A 588 31.04 -18.91 13.53
CA LEU A 588 31.50 -20.03 12.72
C LEU A 588 32.40 -19.56 11.58
N ARG A 589 31.97 -18.53 10.85
CA ARG A 589 32.77 -17.92 9.80
C ARG A 589 34.13 -17.45 10.31
N ASP A 590 34.12 -16.77 11.45
CA ASP A 590 35.34 -16.22 12.05
C ASP A 590 36.31 -17.34 12.51
N LYS A 591 35.79 -18.41 13.14
CA LYS A 591 36.59 -19.57 13.54
C LYS A 591 37.15 -20.37 12.36
N LYS A 592 36.37 -20.52 11.29
CA LYS A 592 36.84 -21.08 10.02
C LYS A 592 37.95 -20.24 9.40
N ALA A 593 37.77 -18.92 9.40
CA ALA A 593 38.81 -18.02 8.95
C ALA A 593 40.11 -18.19 9.77
N GLU A 594 40.03 -18.21 11.10
CA GLU A 594 41.19 -18.43 11.99
C GLU A 594 41.92 -19.74 11.67
N LYS A 595 41.16 -20.82 11.46
CA LYS A 595 41.72 -22.12 11.11
C LYS A 595 42.44 -22.10 9.75
N ILE A 596 41.83 -21.53 8.73
CA ILE A 596 42.43 -21.39 7.39
C ILE A 596 43.65 -20.44 7.44
N MET A 597 43.54 -19.31 8.14
CA MET A 597 44.67 -18.38 8.30
C MET A 597 45.87 -19.03 9.01
N SER A 598 45.63 -19.91 10.00
CA SER A 598 46.70 -20.65 10.65
C SER A 598 47.44 -21.58 9.70
N GLN A 599 46.75 -22.22 8.75
CA GLN A 599 47.32 -23.09 7.71
C GLN A 599 48.13 -22.32 6.69
N LEU A 600 47.78 -21.05 6.45
CA LEU A 600 48.43 -20.15 5.49
C LEU A 600 49.58 -19.33 6.12
N LYS A 601 49.72 -19.35 7.43
CA LYS A 601 50.72 -18.54 8.14
C LYS A 601 52.15 -18.88 7.63
N GLY A 602 52.85 -17.86 7.19
CA GLY A 602 54.22 -17.98 6.68
C GLY A 602 54.35 -18.53 5.26
N LYS A 603 53.25 -18.85 4.57
CA LYS A 603 53.25 -19.32 3.19
C LYS A 603 53.23 -18.14 2.23
N ASN A 604 53.80 -18.33 1.05
CA ASN A 604 53.62 -17.43 -0.10
C ASN A 604 52.44 -17.90 -0.96
N LEU A 605 52.10 -17.14 -2.02
CA LEU A 605 51.01 -17.47 -2.93
C LEU A 605 51.13 -18.87 -3.54
N GLN A 606 52.33 -19.26 -4.03
CA GLN A 606 52.54 -20.57 -4.64
C GLN A 606 52.29 -21.71 -3.67
N GLN A 607 52.82 -21.61 -2.46
CA GLN A 607 52.60 -22.59 -1.39
C GLN A 607 51.14 -22.63 -0.93
N ALA A 608 50.41 -21.52 -1.00
CA ALA A 608 48.98 -21.50 -0.71
C ALA A 608 48.18 -22.24 -1.76
N LEU A 609 48.54 -22.10 -3.04
CA LEU A 609 47.89 -22.81 -4.15
C LEU A 609 48.11 -24.34 -4.14
N GLU A 610 49.11 -24.83 -3.42
CA GLU A 610 49.38 -26.26 -3.25
C GLU A 610 48.43 -26.92 -2.22
N LEU A 611 47.67 -26.12 -1.47
CA LEU A 611 46.70 -26.67 -0.51
C LEU A 611 45.50 -27.26 -1.24
N PRO A 612 44.99 -28.44 -0.84
CA PRO A 612 43.89 -29.11 -1.55
C PRO A 612 42.60 -28.31 -1.66
N ALA A 613 42.36 -27.42 -0.68
CA ALA A 613 41.17 -26.58 -0.64
C ALA A 613 41.35 -25.22 -1.37
N ALA A 614 42.53 -24.95 -1.90
CA ALA A 614 42.81 -23.69 -2.56
C ALA A 614 42.41 -23.72 -4.04
N SER A 615 41.77 -22.66 -4.48
CA SER A 615 41.45 -22.39 -5.89
C SER A 615 42.27 -21.21 -6.37
N ARG A 616 42.71 -21.26 -7.64
CA ARG A 616 43.39 -20.15 -8.28
C ARG A 616 42.41 -19.28 -9.01
N ASP A 617 42.29 -18.03 -8.57
CA ASP A 617 41.50 -16.99 -9.25
C ASP A 617 42.43 -15.94 -9.92
N THR A 618 41.95 -15.34 -10.98
CA THR A 618 42.59 -14.20 -11.62
C THR A 618 41.67 -13.01 -11.58
N LEU A 619 42.11 -11.95 -10.93
CA LEU A 619 41.38 -10.69 -10.82
C LEU A 619 41.93 -9.71 -11.85
N ASN A 620 41.07 -9.16 -12.69
CA ASN A 620 41.46 -8.22 -13.74
C ASN A 620 40.78 -6.85 -13.52
N GLY A 621 41.56 -5.79 -13.71
CA GLY A 621 41.06 -4.43 -13.71
C GLY A 621 40.52 -3.95 -12.36
N ILE A 622 41.05 -4.48 -11.26
CA ILE A 622 40.59 -4.14 -9.90
C ILE A 622 40.95 -2.70 -9.56
N THR A 623 40.02 -1.98 -9.00
CA THR A 623 40.18 -0.62 -8.47
C THR A 623 39.84 -0.62 -6.99
N PHE A 624 40.33 0.36 -6.25
CA PHE A 624 39.99 0.50 -4.82
C PHE A 624 38.50 0.81 -4.58
N ALA A 625 37.90 1.55 -5.50
CA ALA A 625 36.51 2.01 -5.37
C ALA A 625 35.46 0.90 -5.58
N MET A 626 35.84 -0.26 -6.11
CA MET A 626 34.90 -1.35 -6.39
C MET A 626 35.36 -2.66 -5.73
N PRO A 627 34.45 -3.40 -5.07
CA PRO A 627 34.80 -4.71 -4.52
C PRO A 627 35.27 -5.68 -5.60
N ALA A 628 36.31 -6.47 -5.29
CA ALA A 628 36.79 -7.52 -6.17
C ALA A 628 35.86 -8.74 -6.11
N PHE A 629 35.30 -9.16 -7.23
CA PHE A 629 34.53 -10.40 -7.32
C PHE A 629 35.47 -11.59 -7.48
N VAL A 630 35.35 -12.59 -6.60
CA VAL A 630 36.13 -13.83 -6.62
C VAL A 630 35.25 -15.00 -7.04
N ALA A 631 35.50 -15.58 -8.20
CA ALA A 631 34.64 -16.58 -8.81
C ALA A 631 34.57 -17.88 -7.99
N SER A 632 35.70 -18.36 -7.46
CA SER A 632 35.75 -19.59 -6.68
C SER A 632 35.00 -19.55 -5.35
N THR A 633 34.83 -18.37 -4.75
CA THR A 633 34.09 -18.17 -3.51
C THR A 633 32.71 -17.55 -3.74
N GLY A 634 32.40 -17.15 -5.00
CA GLY A 634 31.09 -16.64 -5.42
C GLY A 634 30.71 -15.30 -4.80
N GLY A 635 31.68 -14.44 -4.42
CA GLY A 635 31.36 -13.22 -3.70
C GLY A 635 32.27 -12.03 -3.96
N ASN A 636 31.76 -10.87 -3.53
CA ASN A 636 32.51 -9.61 -3.56
C ASN A 636 33.37 -9.47 -2.30
N GLU A 637 34.66 -9.21 -2.51
CA GLU A 637 35.67 -9.13 -1.47
C GLU A 637 36.31 -7.72 -1.42
N PRO A 638 35.76 -6.80 -0.63
CA PRO A 638 36.29 -5.42 -0.52
C PRO A 638 37.75 -5.40 -0.02
N VAL A 639 38.11 -6.36 0.84
CA VAL A 639 39.45 -6.48 1.38
C VAL A 639 40.49 -6.76 0.31
N LEU A 640 40.14 -7.54 -0.74
CA LEU A 640 41.00 -7.76 -1.88
C LEU A 640 41.08 -6.53 -2.79
N ALA A 641 39.98 -5.80 -2.96
CA ALA A 641 40.03 -4.54 -3.70
C ALA A 641 41.08 -3.57 -3.13
N GLY A 642 41.07 -3.40 -1.81
CA GLY A 642 42.08 -2.59 -1.10
C GLY A 642 43.51 -3.15 -1.23
N GLY A 643 43.66 -4.45 -0.95
CA GLY A 643 44.96 -5.13 -0.99
C GLY A 643 45.60 -5.11 -2.38
N VAL A 644 44.84 -5.44 -3.41
CA VAL A 644 45.30 -5.49 -4.81
C VAL A 644 45.60 -4.09 -5.33
N SER A 645 44.79 -3.07 -4.98
CA SER A 645 45.01 -1.70 -5.45
C SER A 645 46.29 -1.07 -4.89
N TYR A 646 46.73 -1.41 -3.70
CA TYR A 646 47.91 -0.81 -3.05
C TYR A 646 49.09 -1.76 -2.89
N GLY A 647 48.93 -3.07 -3.16
CA GLY A 647 49.99 -4.06 -3.09
C GLY A 647 51.14 -3.75 -4.05
N LYS A 648 52.36 -4.02 -3.66
CA LYS A 648 53.55 -3.93 -4.57
C LYS A 648 53.49 -5.08 -5.60
N LEU A 649 53.95 -4.82 -6.80
CA LEU A 649 54.03 -5.81 -7.85
C LEU A 649 54.94 -6.99 -7.47
N ASN A 650 54.53 -8.18 -7.86
CA ASN A 650 55.32 -9.42 -7.71
C ASN A 650 55.68 -9.69 -6.24
N LYS A 651 54.83 -9.29 -5.29
CA LYS A 651 54.97 -9.59 -3.91
C LYS A 651 53.72 -10.29 -3.40
N SER A 652 53.92 -11.42 -2.69
CA SER A 652 52.84 -12.18 -2.08
C SER A 652 52.34 -11.48 -0.82
N TYR A 653 51.00 -11.38 -0.67
CA TYR A 653 50.28 -10.79 0.45
C TYR A 653 49.24 -11.77 1.02
N GLY A 654 48.97 -11.66 2.28
CA GLY A 654 48.00 -12.50 3.01
C GLY A 654 48.67 -13.26 4.18
N PRO A 655 47.91 -14.15 4.83
CA PRO A 655 46.50 -14.44 4.60
C PRO A 655 45.56 -13.26 4.99
N VAL A 656 44.56 -13.03 4.16
CA VAL A 656 43.58 -11.97 4.36
C VAL A 656 42.19 -12.59 4.51
N LYS A 657 41.49 -12.23 5.60
CA LYS A 657 40.11 -12.65 5.86
C LYS A 657 39.14 -11.83 5.01
N GLY A 658 38.37 -12.48 4.17
CA GLY A 658 37.30 -11.85 3.41
C GLY A 658 35.90 -12.24 3.88
N ASN A 659 34.90 -11.93 3.07
CA ASN A 659 33.51 -12.26 3.35
C ASN A 659 33.22 -13.75 3.22
N ASN A 660 33.74 -14.41 2.16
CA ASN A 660 33.40 -15.79 1.81
C ASN A 660 34.59 -16.77 1.95
N GLY A 661 35.77 -16.26 2.22
CA GLY A 661 36.98 -17.11 2.34
C GLY A 661 38.19 -16.36 2.90
N VAL A 662 39.32 -17.02 2.89
CA VAL A 662 40.62 -16.46 3.21
C VAL A 662 41.47 -16.49 1.94
N TYR A 663 42.25 -15.45 1.73
CA TYR A 663 42.91 -15.17 0.47
C TYR A 663 44.40 -14.89 0.67
N MET A 664 45.22 -15.42 -0.25
CA MET A 664 46.57 -14.95 -0.53
C MET A 664 46.57 -14.38 -1.93
N PHE A 665 47.27 -13.29 -2.16
CA PHE A 665 47.27 -12.66 -3.50
C PHE A 665 48.63 -12.06 -3.88
N GLU A 666 48.84 -11.92 -5.16
CA GLU A 666 50.02 -11.25 -5.76
C GLU A 666 49.55 -10.34 -6.89
N VAL A 667 49.94 -9.08 -6.84
CA VAL A 667 49.63 -8.11 -7.88
C VAL A 667 50.59 -8.30 -9.05
N THR A 668 50.07 -8.64 -10.22
CA THR A 668 50.86 -8.98 -11.42
C THR A 668 51.12 -7.77 -12.33
N SER A 669 50.17 -6.85 -12.36
CA SER A 669 50.33 -5.63 -13.15
C SER A 669 49.48 -4.50 -12.60
N ARG A 670 49.87 -3.27 -12.90
CA ARG A 670 49.09 -2.05 -12.57
C ARG A 670 49.21 -1.06 -13.72
N THR A 671 48.06 -0.60 -14.19
CA THR A 671 47.96 0.37 -15.31
C THR A 671 47.23 1.61 -14.81
N ALA A 672 47.79 2.78 -15.00
CA ALA A 672 47.12 4.04 -14.77
C ALA A 672 46.00 4.28 -15.79
N SER A 673 44.91 4.90 -15.39
CA SER A 673 43.78 5.20 -16.29
C SER A 673 44.10 6.24 -17.36
N GLY A 674 45.16 6.99 -17.19
CA GLY A 674 45.50 8.11 -18.10
C GLY A 674 44.72 9.40 -17.84
N GLU A 675 43.73 9.34 -16.98
CA GLU A 675 42.93 10.52 -16.58
C GLU A 675 43.75 11.45 -15.69
N LYS A 676 43.60 12.77 -15.93
CA LYS A 676 44.20 13.78 -15.07
C LYS A 676 43.28 14.10 -13.92
N PHE A 677 43.85 14.28 -12.74
CA PHE A 677 43.13 14.73 -11.54
C PHE A 677 42.49 16.09 -11.79
N ASN A 678 41.17 16.17 -11.60
CA ASN A 678 40.43 17.43 -11.61
C ASN A 678 39.80 17.58 -10.21
N GLU A 679 40.41 18.41 -9.36
CA GLU A 679 40.01 18.60 -7.97
C GLU A 679 38.55 18.96 -7.84
N LYS A 680 38.06 19.99 -8.57
CA LYS A 680 36.67 20.46 -8.48
C LYS A 680 35.66 19.38 -8.86
N MET A 681 35.92 18.63 -9.92
CA MET A 681 35.04 17.54 -10.35
C MET A 681 34.95 16.44 -9.30
N TYR A 682 36.07 16.05 -8.72
CA TYR A 682 36.09 15.01 -7.70
C TYR A 682 35.55 15.49 -6.36
N GLU A 683 35.79 16.74 -5.96
CA GLU A 683 35.14 17.36 -4.79
C GLU A 683 33.61 17.33 -4.95
N GLN A 684 33.09 17.72 -6.11
CA GLN A 684 31.67 17.67 -6.40
C GLN A 684 31.13 16.23 -6.35
N SER A 685 31.81 15.29 -6.98
CA SER A 685 31.41 13.87 -6.99
C SER A 685 31.37 13.27 -5.58
N VAL A 686 32.35 13.60 -4.72
CA VAL A 686 32.39 13.17 -3.33
C VAL A 686 31.25 13.80 -2.55
N ALA A 687 31.02 15.11 -2.72
CA ALA A 687 29.90 15.81 -2.06
C ALA A 687 28.56 15.21 -2.47
N GLU A 688 28.32 14.96 -3.76
CA GLU A 688 27.10 14.30 -4.25
C GLU A 688 26.94 12.88 -3.71
N SER A 689 28.04 12.13 -3.56
CA SER A 689 28.03 10.80 -2.94
C SER A 689 27.59 10.85 -1.46
N TYR A 690 28.06 11.84 -0.72
CA TYR A 690 27.63 12.04 0.66
C TYR A 690 26.20 12.53 0.77
N LEU A 691 25.76 13.43 -0.11
CA LEU A 691 24.40 13.93 -0.17
C LEU A 691 23.37 12.83 -0.38
N ARG A 692 23.68 11.80 -1.17
CA ARG A 692 22.80 10.63 -1.34
C ARG A 692 22.51 9.90 -0.02
N ASN A 693 23.42 9.97 0.93
CA ASN A 693 23.28 9.34 2.24
C ASN A 693 22.61 10.26 3.29
N VAL A 694 22.45 11.55 2.98
CA VAL A 694 21.81 12.52 3.90
C VAL A 694 20.39 12.10 4.26
N GLY A 695 19.64 11.48 3.35
CA GLY A 695 18.30 10.98 3.65
C GLY A 695 18.25 9.93 4.80
N GLN A 696 19.37 9.31 5.12
CA GLN A 696 19.42 8.32 6.22
C GLN A 696 19.47 8.96 7.61
N PHE A 697 19.77 10.26 7.74
CA PHE A 697 19.84 10.91 9.04
C PHE A 697 18.49 10.92 9.78
N THR A 698 17.36 10.91 9.06
CA THR A 698 16.02 10.79 9.66
C THR A 698 15.85 9.48 10.41
N ASN A 699 16.47 8.38 9.96
CA ASN A 699 16.50 7.12 10.68
C ASN A 699 17.26 7.22 12.01
N ASP A 700 18.35 7.99 12.04
CA ASP A 700 19.10 8.26 13.26
C ASP A 700 18.30 9.13 14.23
N LEU A 701 17.60 10.15 13.73
CA LEU A 701 16.68 10.95 14.54
C LEU A 701 15.55 10.08 15.10
N PHE A 702 14.93 9.24 14.27
CA PHE A 702 13.91 8.29 14.69
C PHE A 702 14.43 7.39 15.82
N SER A 703 15.64 6.86 15.67
CA SER A 703 16.27 5.99 16.66
C SER A 703 16.49 6.67 18.02
N LYS A 704 16.72 8.00 18.03
CA LYS A 704 16.95 8.80 19.24
C LYS A 704 15.66 9.33 19.87
N ALA A 705 14.61 9.50 19.07
CA ALA A 705 13.36 10.14 19.48
C ALA A 705 12.48 9.33 20.41
N LYS A 706 12.78 8.03 20.62
CA LYS A 706 11.97 7.10 21.43
C LYS A 706 10.50 7.10 21.00
N VAL A 707 10.29 7.01 19.69
CA VAL A 707 8.93 6.97 19.09
C VAL A 707 8.13 5.80 19.70
N LYS A 708 6.91 6.10 20.13
CA LYS A 708 5.96 5.08 20.59
C LYS A 708 4.78 5.05 19.65
N ASP A 709 4.50 3.89 19.08
CA ASP A 709 3.34 3.64 18.22
C ASP A 709 2.33 2.77 18.97
N ARG A 710 1.12 3.30 19.16
CA ARG A 710 0.00 2.63 19.84
C ARG A 710 -1.25 2.60 18.98
N ARG A 711 -1.12 2.79 17.68
CA ARG A 711 -2.25 2.79 16.75
C ARG A 711 -3.06 1.51 16.80
N TYR A 712 -2.42 0.37 17.11
CA TYR A 712 -3.08 -0.93 17.27
C TYR A 712 -4.22 -0.94 18.31
N LEU A 713 -4.26 0.04 19.25
CA LEU A 713 -5.34 0.16 20.23
C LEU A 713 -6.64 0.71 19.60
N TYR A 714 -6.54 1.46 18.50
CA TYR A 714 -7.65 2.27 17.97
C TYR A 714 -7.94 2.03 16.49
N PHE A 715 -6.94 1.69 15.75
CA PHE A 715 -6.94 1.59 14.30
C PHE A 715 -6.49 0.21 13.83
#